data_4e9d70e712d741f68775cc7a1088ead9
#
_entry.id   4e9d70e712d741f68775cc7a1088ead9
#
_cell.length_a   1.000
_cell.length_b   1.000
_cell.length_c   1.000
_cell.angle_alpha   90.00
_cell.angle_beta   90.00
_cell.angle_gamma   90.00
#
_symmetry.space_group_name_H-M   'P 1'
#
loop_
_entity.id
_entity.type
_entity.pdbx_description
1 polymer ?
#
loop_
_entity_poly.entity_id
_entity_poly.type
_entity_poly.pdbx_seq_one_letter_code
_entity_poly.pdbx_strand_id
1 'polypeptide(L)'
;MKRGAHRHAPCCSGALTRFIGAKFSRIVVGSIALLMPTVWISQTTPAYALSAGSLTVSGHGWGHGRGGGQWGAFGYAVEGGWSANQILQHYFSNTTIGTAPNQNIRVVMTENDGNPITITDSSPFTVGSTPFAAGSTAQIIRLSTGLWQINTLKPGTGSGCALTSAAWIPGSTVSETQAVASPDTTAYSAETESNALELCMPSSSIFLRGQIAAADYLGSPRTVNIVDVEDYLRGVVPSESPSGWGNLGPISPLPTSPQIGAKPAGFQSLMVQAVEARSYALSSLGEYVSSPGGPSYADICDSTQCQVYLGMNNESAITDQAIQATAGEVLIMDGTNAIARAEYSASTGGYTAGGTFPAVIDQYDDVCIPYACNPNHDWTTTIPIANIEAMFPSLGTLTGIQVTARNGLGDMGGRVLSLDLVGTGATIPLAGYTFQFDFGLNSDWYSFAGSIAINNNSPGQSGSTTSTPTTGPGNGYLIDNATGGVESFGDAATFGSMAGKYLYRPLVGMASTPDGRGYWMVASDGGIFTFGDATFYGSMGGKYISAPIVAMASTPDGKGYWLLGSDGAVYPFGDAVSYGSMAGKHLNKPMVGMWPTADGRGYWLVASDGGIFTFGDATFYGSMGGKPLNKPVDGMAATPDGRGYWLVASDGGIFTFGDATFYGSLGAKPISDGAWVSSFSATKDGLGYYILDSLGRVYTFGDAKFMGDPNHSAGWQPITYSGITVTP
;
A
#
# COMPACT_ATOMS: atom_id res chain seq x y z
N MET A 1 -47.23 34.65 -43.86
CA MET A 1 -48.52 34.34 -43.21
C MET A 1 -48.43 32.96 -42.53
N LYS A 2 -48.97 32.89 -41.37
CA LYS A 2 -49.17 31.72 -40.47
C LYS A 2 -47.94 31.19 -39.69
N ARG A 3 -47.98 31.52 -38.39
CA ARG A 3 -47.23 31.03 -37.24
C ARG A 3 -47.55 29.54 -37.00
N GLY A 4 -46.51 28.75 -36.68
CA GLY A 4 -46.66 27.42 -36.12
C GLY A 4 -45.77 27.35 -34.86
N ALA A 5 -46.41 27.24 -33.72
CA ALA A 5 -45.78 27.14 -32.40
C ALA A 5 -45.19 25.77 -32.21
N HIS A 6 -43.91 25.68 -31.87
CA HIS A 6 -43.29 24.46 -31.36
C HIS A 6 -43.26 24.51 -29.82
N ARG A 7 -43.91 23.55 -29.23
CA ARG A 7 -43.94 23.26 -27.78
C ARG A 7 -42.56 22.75 -27.34
N HIS A 8 -42.04 23.40 -26.33
CA HIS A 8 -40.92 22.86 -25.57
C HIS A 8 -41.34 21.58 -24.83
N ALA A 9 -40.64 20.47 -25.07
CA ALA A 9 -40.63 19.31 -24.21
C ALA A 9 -39.47 19.49 -23.19
N PRO A 10 -39.67 19.15 -21.92
CA PRO A 10 -38.62 19.28 -20.93
C PRO A 10 -37.58 18.16 -21.10
N CYS A 11 -36.34 18.57 -21.20
CA CYS A 11 -35.18 17.66 -21.20
C CYS A 11 -35.02 17.02 -19.83
N CYS A 12 -34.80 15.72 -19.81
CA CYS A 12 -34.64 14.86 -18.65
C CYS A 12 -33.45 15.28 -17.80
N SER A 13 -33.73 15.85 -16.67
CA SER A 13 -32.81 15.84 -15.51
C SER A 13 -32.99 14.50 -14.79
N GLY A 14 -31.96 13.68 -14.77
CA GLY A 14 -31.98 12.49 -13.92
C GLY A 14 -31.15 11.35 -14.49
N ALA A 15 -29.94 11.26 -14.04
CA ALA A 15 -29.23 10.01 -13.77
C ALA A 15 -27.72 10.17 -13.92
N LEU A 16 -27.10 10.85 -12.96
CA LEU A 16 -25.68 10.62 -12.64
C LEU A 16 -25.44 10.95 -11.17
N THR A 17 -26.15 10.26 -10.30
CA THR A 17 -25.87 10.26 -8.86
C THR A 17 -26.41 8.97 -8.27
N ARG A 18 -25.71 7.87 -8.47
CA ARG A 18 -25.87 6.63 -7.69
C ARG A 18 -24.70 5.68 -7.97
N PHE A 19 -23.58 5.94 -7.36
CA PHE A 19 -22.67 4.89 -6.90
C PHE A 19 -21.88 5.50 -5.74
N ILE A 20 -22.18 5.07 -4.60
CA ILE A 20 -21.51 4.91 -3.30
C ILE A 20 -22.58 5.16 -2.23
N GLY A 21 -23.17 4.10 -1.79
CA GLY A 21 -24.05 4.05 -0.64
C GLY A 21 -24.05 2.62 -0.12
N ALA A 22 -22.98 2.21 0.55
CA ALA A 22 -22.96 0.96 1.29
C ALA A 22 -23.97 1.05 2.44
N LYS A 23 -25.09 0.35 2.30
CA LYS A 23 -26.05 0.15 3.38
C LYS A 23 -25.51 -0.90 4.33
N PHE A 24 -25.14 -0.50 5.53
CA PHE A 24 -25.02 -1.44 6.66
C PHE A 24 -26.37 -2.06 6.96
N SER A 25 -26.49 -3.36 6.71
CA SER A 25 -27.64 -4.17 7.09
C SER A 25 -27.46 -4.61 8.54
N ARG A 26 -28.36 -4.18 9.43
CA ARG A 26 -28.42 -4.64 10.81
C ARG A 26 -28.96 -6.08 10.84
N ILE A 27 -28.13 -7.01 11.27
CA ILE A 27 -28.58 -8.35 11.64
C ILE A 27 -29.13 -8.28 13.08
N VAL A 28 -30.42 -8.52 13.24
CA VAL A 28 -31.05 -8.72 14.54
C VAL A 28 -30.87 -10.17 14.93
N VAL A 29 -30.04 -10.46 15.93
CA VAL A 29 -29.95 -11.78 16.57
C VAL A 29 -30.82 -11.75 17.83
N GLY A 30 -31.81 -12.60 17.84
CA GLY A 30 -32.70 -12.76 18.98
C GLY A 30 -31.99 -13.41 20.19
N SER A 31 -32.08 -12.76 21.33
CA SER A 31 -31.49 -13.20 22.59
C SER A 31 -32.48 -14.06 23.38
N ILE A 32 -32.05 -15.25 23.74
CA ILE A 32 -32.69 -16.06 24.80
C ILE A 32 -32.00 -15.67 26.12
N ALA A 33 -32.75 -15.11 27.05
CA ALA A 33 -32.28 -14.68 28.35
C ALA A 33 -32.22 -15.85 29.34
N LEU A 34 -31.01 -16.12 29.86
CA LEU A 34 -30.84 -16.90 31.13
C LEU A 34 -30.49 -15.87 32.22
N LEU A 35 -31.36 -15.81 33.24
CA LEU A 35 -31.18 -14.98 34.43
C LEU A 35 -30.14 -15.59 35.39
N MET A 36 -29.04 -14.88 35.61
CA MET A 36 -28.21 -15.01 36.81
C MET A 36 -27.95 -13.62 37.41
N PRO A 37 -27.96 -13.44 38.73
CA PRO A 37 -27.75 -12.13 39.33
C PRO A 37 -26.27 -11.80 39.38
N THR A 38 -25.85 -10.82 38.60
CA THR A 38 -24.54 -10.22 38.70
C THR A 38 -24.60 -8.89 39.43
N VAL A 39 -23.79 -8.80 40.46
CA VAL A 39 -23.53 -7.55 41.19
C VAL A 39 -22.83 -6.57 40.24
N TRP A 40 -23.52 -5.47 39.90
CA TRP A 40 -22.97 -4.39 39.09
C TRP A 40 -22.12 -3.47 39.98
N ILE A 41 -20.79 -3.53 39.82
CA ILE A 41 -19.95 -2.41 40.18
C ILE A 41 -19.96 -1.51 38.94
N SER A 42 -20.76 -0.46 38.94
CA SER A 42 -20.76 0.56 37.90
C SER A 42 -19.50 1.39 38.06
N GLN A 43 -18.48 1.07 37.28
CA GLN A 43 -17.47 2.07 36.92
C GLN A 43 -18.10 2.97 35.86
N THR A 44 -18.58 4.13 36.28
CA THR A 44 -18.94 5.21 35.37
C THR A 44 -17.66 5.77 34.75
N THR A 45 -17.30 5.28 33.58
CA THR A 45 -16.46 6.09 32.70
C THR A 45 -17.20 7.40 32.43
N PRO A 46 -16.58 8.58 32.59
CA PRO A 46 -17.23 9.81 32.22
C PRO A 46 -17.55 9.75 30.72
N ALA A 47 -18.82 9.67 30.38
CA ALA A 47 -19.28 9.92 29.02
C ALA A 47 -19.02 11.38 28.72
N TYR A 48 -17.94 11.71 28.04
CA TYR A 48 -17.74 13.04 27.48
C TYR A 48 -18.90 13.31 26.53
N ALA A 49 -19.67 14.36 26.78
CA ALA A 49 -20.69 14.82 25.85
C ALA A 49 -19.96 15.26 24.57
N LEU A 50 -20.26 14.60 23.46
CA LEU A 50 -19.69 14.96 22.14
C LEU A 50 -20.13 16.39 21.80
N SER A 51 -19.23 17.17 21.22
CA SER A 51 -19.49 18.56 20.85
C SER A 51 -20.54 18.67 19.76
N ALA A 52 -21.51 19.59 19.94
CA ALA A 52 -22.43 19.97 18.88
C ALA A 52 -21.70 20.90 17.89
N GLY A 53 -21.73 20.61 16.62
CA GLY A 53 -21.14 21.41 15.55
C GLY A 53 -20.51 20.61 14.46
N SER A 54 -20.14 21.29 13.40
CA SER A 54 -19.42 20.71 12.26
C SER A 54 -18.24 21.58 11.86
N LEU A 55 -17.23 20.93 11.32
CA LEU A 55 -16.07 21.53 10.69
C LEU A 55 -16.32 21.56 9.18
N THR A 56 -16.19 22.71 8.56
CA THR A 56 -16.17 22.81 7.09
C THR A 56 -14.74 22.59 6.61
N VAL A 57 -14.57 21.71 5.63
CA VAL A 57 -13.27 21.42 5.00
C VAL A 57 -13.42 21.73 3.52
N SER A 58 -12.60 22.64 3.01
CA SER A 58 -12.53 22.98 1.58
C SER A 58 -11.14 22.66 1.06
N GLY A 59 -11.06 22.14 -0.16
CA GLY A 59 -9.77 21.73 -0.72
C GLY A 59 -9.80 21.65 -2.23
N HIS A 60 -8.65 21.24 -2.77
CA HIS A 60 -8.38 21.11 -4.20
C HIS A 60 -7.94 19.69 -4.56
N GLY A 61 -8.32 19.24 -5.76
CA GLY A 61 -7.90 17.99 -6.34
C GLY A 61 -8.58 16.75 -5.76
N TRP A 62 -8.34 15.60 -6.42
CA TRP A 62 -8.80 14.28 -6.00
C TRP A 62 -7.68 13.25 -6.18
N GLY A 63 -7.29 12.61 -5.10
CA GLY A 63 -6.18 11.66 -5.03
C GLY A 63 -4.91 12.27 -4.46
N HIS A 64 -3.82 11.55 -4.59
CA HIS A 64 -2.53 11.95 -4.00
C HIS A 64 -1.82 13.10 -4.75
N GLY A 65 -2.25 13.43 -5.98
CA GLY A 65 -1.70 14.52 -6.80
C GLY A 65 -0.28 14.32 -7.34
N ARG A 66 0.33 13.14 -7.16
CA ARG A 66 1.67 12.85 -7.71
C ARG A 66 1.57 12.43 -9.17
N GLY A 67 2.59 12.79 -9.96
CA GLY A 67 2.68 12.45 -11.37
C GLY A 67 1.62 13.13 -12.22
N GLY A 68 0.88 12.38 -13.07
CA GLY A 68 -0.10 12.91 -13.99
C GLY A 68 -1.43 13.29 -13.33
N GLY A 69 -2.07 14.36 -13.83
CA GLY A 69 -3.45 14.70 -13.55
C GLY A 69 -4.36 14.28 -14.70
N GLN A 70 -5.35 13.40 -14.48
CA GLN A 70 -6.23 12.93 -15.56
C GLN A 70 -7.05 14.09 -16.17
N TRP A 71 -7.68 14.91 -15.31
CA TRP A 71 -8.39 16.11 -15.77
C TRP A 71 -7.45 17.16 -16.35
N GLY A 72 -6.28 17.37 -15.77
CA GLY A 72 -5.26 18.26 -16.32
C GLY A 72 -4.79 17.79 -17.69
N ALA A 73 -4.49 16.51 -17.88
CA ALA A 73 -4.13 15.94 -19.18
C ALA A 73 -5.24 16.16 -20.23
N PHE A 74 -6.50 16.01 -19.84
CA PHE A 74 -7.63 16.34 -20.71
C PHE A 74 -7.68 17.84 -21.03
N GLY A 75 -7.50 18.72 -20.04
CA GLY A 75 -7.46 20.15 -20.24
C GLY A 75 -6.32 20.63 -21.16
N TYR A 76 -5.10 20.13 -20.93
CA TYR A 76 -3.96 20.37 -21.81
C TYR A 76 -4.24 19.95 -23.26
N ALA A 77 -4.94 18.84 -23.44
CA ALA A 77 -5.32 18.37 -24.78
C ALA A 77 -6.37 19.29 -25.44
N VAL A 78 -7.48 19.59 -24.74
CA VAL A 78 -8.67 20.21 -25.38
C VAL A 78 -8.61 21.73 -25.41
N GLU A 79 -8.02 22.38 -24.40
CA GLU A 79 -7.84 23.83 -24.30
C GLU A 79 -6.44 24.25 -24.69
N GLY A 80 -5.42 23.53 -24.24
CA GLY A 80 -4.01 23.80 -24.53
C GLY A 80 -3.59 23.37 -25.94
N GLY A 81 -4.30 22.44 -26.57
CA GLY A 81 -3.97 21.88 -27.89
C GLY A 81 -2.67 21.05 -27.88
N TRP A 82 -2.31 20.48 -26.74
CA TRP A 82 -1.07 19.70 -26.56
C TRP A 82 -1.25 18.26 -27.06
N SER A 83 -0.15 17.70 -27.59
CA SER A 83 -0.04 16.27 -27.88
C SER A 83 0.16 15.45 -26.61
N ALA A 84 -0.14 14.16 -26.67
CA ALA A 84 0.14 13.23 -25.58
C ALA A 84 1.59 13.31 -25.12
N ASN A 85 2.55 13.38 -26.04
CA ASN A 85 3.97 13.48 -25.72
C ASN A 85 4.32 14.77 -24.95
N GLN A 86 3.72 15.90 -25.31
CA GLN A 86 3.95 17.17 -24.58
C GLN A 86 3.37 17.09 -23.16
N ILE A 87 2.20 16.48 -23.00
CA ILE A 87 1.53 16.30 -21.71
C ILE A 87 2.36 15.37 -20.82
N LEU A 88 2.81 14.22 -21.37
CA LEU A 88 3.66 13.28 -20.64
C LEU A 88 4.97 13.91 -20.19
N GLN A 89 5.63 14.68 -21.06
CA GLN A 89 6.88 15.39 -20.71
C GLN A 89 6.67 16.50 -19.68
N HIS A 90 5.48 17.09 -19.61
CA HIS A 90 5.13 18.08 -18.61
C HIS A 90 5.05 17.47 -17.21
N TYR A 91 4.29 16.36 -17.06
CA TYR A 91 4.11 15.71 -15.76
C TYR A 91 5.30 14.86 -15.33
N PHE A 92 5.99 14.25 -16.28
CA PHE A 92 7.07 13.28 -16.04
C PHE A 92 8.41 13.79 -16.60
N SER A 93 8.77 15.01 -16.21
CA SER A 93 10.11 15.55 -16.50
C SER A 93 11.18 14.61 -15.92
N ASN A 94 12.35 14.54 -16.56
CA ASN A 94 13.41 13.55 -16.32
C ASN A 94 13.07 12.12 -16.79
N THR A 95 12.15 12.00 -17.76
CA THR A 95 11.91 10.77 -18.50
C THR A 95 11.95 10.99 -19.99
N THR A 96 12.19 9.92 -20.72
CA THR A 96 12.02 9.85 -22.19
C THR A 96 10.98 8.80 -22.53
N ILE A 97 10.24 9.00 -23.64
CA ILE A 97 9.33 7.97 -24.15
C ILE A 97 10.18 6.91 -24.85
N GLY A 98 10.12 5.71 -24.35
CA GLY A 98 10.76 4.53 -24.91
C GLY A 98 9.73 3.46 -25.25
N THR A 99 10.19 2.23 -25.50
CA THR A 99 9.31 1.10 -25.78
C THR A 99 9.65 -0.10 -24.90
N ALA A 100 8.62 -0.82 -24.45
CA ALA A 100 8.71 -2.10 -23.79
C ALA A 100 8.03 -3.20 -24.63
N PRO A 101 8.52 -4.45 -24.59
CA PRO A 101 7.82 -5.55 -25.22
C PRO A 101 6.49 -5.82 -24.54
N ASN A 102 5.49 -6.24 -25.32
CA ASN A 102 4.25 -6.76 -24.75
C ASN A 102 4.56 -8.05 -23.97
N GLN A 103 4.11 -8.14 -22.73
CA GLN A 103 4.34 -9.29 -21.85
C GLN A 103 3.17 -9.46 -20.88
N ASN A 104 3.03 -10.65 -20.34
CA ASN A 104 2.02 -10.93 -19.36
C ASN A 104 2.31 -10.21 -18.05
N ILE A 105 1.24 -9.72 -17.44
CA ILE A 105 1.18 -9.25 -16.05
C ILE A 105 0.17 -10.08 -15.27
N ARG A 106 0.34 -10.10 -13.96
CA ARG A 106 -0.47 -10.87 -13.02
C ARG A 106 -1.21 -9.92 -12.11
N VAL A 107 -2.52 -9.85 -12.27
CA VAL A 107 -3.40 -8.90 -11.57
C VAL A 107 -4.13 -9.62 -10.44
N VAL A 108 -3.96 -9.18 -9.20
CA VAL A 108 -4.75 -9.69 -8.06
C VAL A 108 -6.17 -9.17 -8.16
N MET A 109 -7.15 -10.07 -8.14
CA MET A 109 -8.58 -9.77 -8.10
C MET A 109 -9.02 -9.65 -6.64
N THR A 110 -8.88 -8.44 -6.09
CA THR A 110 -8.98 -8.18 -4.63
C THR A 110 -10.36 -8.45 -4.04
N GLU A 111 -11.44 -8.25 -4.78
CA GLU A 111 -12.81 -8.56 -4.31
C GLU A 111 -13.00 -10.06 -4.03
N ASN A 112 -12.21 -10.93 -4.69
CA ASN A 112 -12.30 -12.38 -4.46
C ASN A 112 -11.28 -12.92 -3.44
N ASP A 113 -10.54 -12.06 -2.76
CA ASP A 113 -9.53 -12.48 -1.78
C ASP A 113 -10.11 -13.35 -0.66
N GLY A 114 -9.44 -14.45 -0.37
CA GLY A 114 -9.86 -15.41 0.66
C GLY A 114 -11.01 -16.34 0.26
N ASN A 115 -11.62 -16.13 -0.89
CA ASN A 115 -12.76 -16.91 -1.37
C ASN A 115 -12.33 -18.05 -2.31
N PRO A 116 -13.16 -19.10 -2.48
CA PRO A 116 -13.01 -20.05 -3.58
C PRO A 116 -13.05 -19.36 -4.94
N ILE A 117 -12.23 -19.80 -5.86
CA ILE A 117 -12.19 -19.24 -7.22
C ILE A 117 -13.22 -20.00 -8.05
N THR A 118 -14.33 -19.35 -8.37
CA THR A 118 -15.41 -19.92 -9.16
C THR A 118 -15.42 -19.32 -10.56
N ILE A 119 -15.32 -20.16 -11.57
CA ILE A 119 -15.12 -19.75 -12.97
C ILE A 119 -16.11 -20.46 -13.85
N THR A 120 -16.64 -19.73 -14.82
CA THR A 120 -17.50 -20.28 -15.89
C THR A 120 -17.08 -19.71 -17.23
N ASP A 121 -17.47 -20.38 -18.32
CA ASP A 121 -17.32 -19.87 -19.69
C ASP A 121 -18.45 -20.48 -20.54
N SER A 122 -19.00 -19.70 -21.46
CA SER A 122 -19.95 -20.20 -22.45
C SER A 122 -19.31 -21.02 -23.57
N SER A 123 -17.97 -20.99 -23.67
CA SER A 123 -17.12 -21.87 -24.50
C SER A 123 -16.45 -22.94 -23.65
N PRO A 124 -15.85 -23.98 -24.25
CA PRO A 124 -15.03 -24.92 -23.51
C PRO A 124 -13.80 -24.23 -22.87
N PHE A 125 -13.37 -24.71 -21.71
CA PHE A 125 -12.15 -24.24 -21.05
C PHE A 125 -11.47 -25.39 -20.28
N THR A 126 -10.28 -25.13 -19.74
CA THR A 126 -9.57 -26.09 -18.91
C THR A 126 -9.20 -25.48 -17.57
N VAL A 127 -9.07 -26.29 -16.51
CA VAL A 127 -8.38 -25.93 -15.27
C VAL A 127 -7.25 -26.93 -15.07
N GLY A 128 -6.01 -26.47 -15.25
CA GLY A 128 -4.86 -27.34 -15.39
C GLY A 128 -5.04 -28.29 -16.58
N SER A 129 -5.04 -29.60 -16.31
CA SER A 129 -5.31 -30.64 -17.33
C SER A 129 -6.78 -31.10 -17.34
N THR A 130 -7.65 -30.55 -16.50
CA THR A 130 -9.05 -30.96 -16.39
C THR A 130 -9.91 -30.13 -17.39
N PRO A 131 -10.53 -30.76 -18.41
CA PRO A 131 -11.38 -30.07 -19.36
C PRO A 131 -12.79 -29.84 -18.81
N PHE A 132 -13.37 -28.71 -19.18
CA PHE A 132 -14.74 -28.32 -18.90
C PHE A 132 -15.45 -28.00 -20.22
N ALA A 133 -16.66 -28.56 -20.38
CA ALA A 133 -17.46 -28.28 -21.57
C ALA A 133 -18.05 -26.85 -21.51
N ALA A 134 -18.46 -26.34 -22.65
CA ALA A 134 -19.14 -25.07 -22.77
C ALA A 134 -20.32 -24.94 -21.79
N GLY A 135 -20.43 -23.82 -21.09
CA GLY A 135 -21.43 -23.55 -20.06
C GLY A 135 -21.23 -24.26 -18.73
N SER A 136 -20.11 -24.96 -18.55
CA SER A 136 -19.75 -25.57 -17.26
C SER A 136 -19.24 -24.54 -16.26
N THR A 137 -19.33 -24.87 -14.96
CA THR A 137 -18.74 -24.05 -13.88
C THR A 137 -17.75 -24.88 -13.09
N ALA A 138 -16.53 -24.38 -12.94
CA ALA A 138 -15.48 -24.95 -12.12
C ALA A 138 -15.32 -24.15 -10.82
N GLN A 139 -14.85 -24.82 -9.78
CA GLN A 139 -14.42 -24.17 -8.55
C GLN A 139 -13.04 -24.68 -8.15
N ILE A 140 -12.13 -23.77 -7.82
CA ILE A 140 -10.80 -24.08 -7.31
C ILE A 140 -10.77 -23.69 -5.85
N ILE A 141 -10.49 -24.64 -4.95
CA ILE A 141 -10.40 -24.42 -3.51
C ILE A 141 -9.02 -24.82 -3.00
N ARG A 142 -8.52 -24.04 -2.04
CA ARG A 142 -7.29 -24.38 -1.34
C ARG A 142 -7.54 -25.41 -0.25
N LEU A 143 -6.75 -26.47 -0.21
CA LEU A 143 -6.79 -27.48 0.84
C LEU A 143 -5.81 -27.15 1.97
N SER A 144 -6.05 -27.66 3.17
CA SER A 144 -5.14 -27.51 4.32
C SER A 144 -3.74 -28.11 4.08
N THR A 145 -3.59 -28.97 3.08
CA THR A 145 -2.32 -29.56 2.64
C THR A 145 -1.47 -28.60 1.79
N GLY A 146 -1.99 -27.43 1.42
CA GLY A 146 -1.35 -26.51 0.48
C GLY A 146 -1.57 -26.86 -0.99
N LEU A 147 -2.32 -27.93 -1.28
CA LEU A 147 -2.73 -28.29 -2.63
C LEU A 147 -4.08 -27.62 -2.97
N TRP A 148 -4.42 -27.65 -4.25
CA TRP A 148 -5.65 -27.09 -4.78
C TRP A 148 -6.56 -28.19 -5.32
N GLN A 149 -7.84 -28.16 -4.96
CA GLN A 149 -8.84 -29.10 -5.45
C GLN A 149 -9.70 -28.41 -6.53
N ILE A 150 -9.82 -29.06 -7.68
CA ILE A 150 -10.68 -28.61 -8.78
C ILE A 150 -12.00 -29.33 -8.67
N ASN A 151 -13.09 -28.60 -8.46
CA ASN A 151 -14.43 -29.11 -8.34
C ASN A 151 -15.28 -28.78 -9.59
N THR A 152 -16.24 -29.62 -9.89
CA THR A 152 -17.22 -29.40 -10.95
C THR A 152 -18.59 -29.15 -10.32
N LEU A 153 -19.35 -28.20 -10.85
CA LEU A 153 -20.72 -27.95 -10.40
C LEU A 153 -21.61 -29.15 -10.75
N LYS A 154 -22.39 -29.63 -9.75
CA LYS A 154 -23.34 -30.72 -9.96
C LYS A 154 -24.47 -30.29 -10.91
N PRO A 155 -24.82 -31.08 -11.93
CA PRO A 155 -25.92 -30.77 -12.84
C PRO A 155 -27.23 -30.47 -12.08
N GLY A 156 -27.92 -29.40 -12.49
CA GLY A 156 -29.21 -28.99 -11.92
C GLY A 156 -29.14 -28.15 -10.64
N THR A 157 -27.94 -27.70 -10.21
CA THR A 157 -27.76 -26.85 -9.01
C THR A 157 -27.47 -25.38 -9.34
N GLY A 158 -27.52 -24.98 -10.62
CA GLY A 158 -27.27 -23.65 -11.11
C GLY A 158 -26.51 -23.67 -12.44
N SER A 159 -26.25 -22.52 -13.00
CA SER A 159 -25.40 -22.32 -14.19
C SER A 159 -24.74 -20.95 -14.11
N GLY A 160 -23.56 -20.84 -14.68
CA GLY A 160 -22.80 -19.58 -14.63
C GLY A 160 -22.49 -19.18 -13.19
N CYS A 161 -22.50 -17.88 -12.92
CA CYS A 161 -22.31 -17.31 -11.59
C CYS A 161 -23.61 -17.26 -10.76
N ALA A 162 -24.79 -17.56 -11.33
CA ALA A 162 -26.07 -17.58 -10.61
C ALA A 162 -26.32 -18.92 -9.89
N LEU A 163 -25.55 -19.18 -8.83
CA LEU A 163 -25.64 -20.43 -8.07
C LEU A 163 -26.67 -20.29 -6.96
N THR A 164 -27.79 -21.05 -7.05
CA THR A 164 -28.89 -21.01 -6.06
C THR A 164 -28.71 -21.98 -4.90
N SER A 165 -28.01 -23.09 -5.11
CA SER A 165 -27.57 -24.05 -4.07
C SER A 165 -26.41 -24.86 -4.64
N ALA A 166 -25.19 -24.34 -4.52
CA ALA A 166 -24.03 -24.99 -5.11
C ALA A 166 -23.72 -26.31 -4.41
N ALA A 167 -23.92 -27.42 -5.13
CA ALA A 167 -23.38 -28.72 -4.75
C ALA A 167 -22.20 -29.03 -5.68
N TRP A 168 -21.03 -29.15 -5.10
CA TRP A 168 -19.79 -29.41 -5.82
C TRP A 168 -19.47 -30.90 -5.82
N ILE A 169 -18.98 -31.38 -6.96
CA ILE A 169 -18.40 -32.71 -7.12
C ILE A 169 -16.89 -32.52 -7.02
N PRO A 170 -16.22 -33.05 -5.97
CA PRO A 170 -14.79 -33.01 -5.85
C PRO A 170 -14.10 -33.72 -7.03
N GLY A 171 -13.14 -33.04 -7.66
CA GLY A 171 -12.36 -33.56 -8.76
C GLY A 171 -10.87 -33.75 -8.39
N SER A 172 -9.99 -33.44 -9.34
CA SER A 172 -8.55 -33.62 -9.20
C SER A 172 -7.94 -32.65 -8.17
N THR A 173 -6.85 -33.11 -7.54
CA THR A 173 -6.03 -32.28 -6.65
C THR A 173 -4.71 -31.97 -7.38
N VAL A 174 -4.34 -30.70 -7.43
CA VAL A 174 -3.21 -30.19 -8.21
C VAL A 174 -2.30 -29.28 -7.38
N SER A 175 -1.09 -29.01 -7.86
CA SER A 175 -0.22 -27.96 -7.32
C SER A 175 -0.73 -26.57 -7.73
N GLU A 176 -0.23 -25.52 -7.06
CA GLU A 176 -0.57 -24.14 -7.39
C GLU A 176 -0.29 -23.80 -8.87
N THR A 177 0.85 -24.21 -9.40
CA THR A 177 1.21 -23.95 -10.81
C THR A 177 0.31 -24.64 -11.83
N GLN A 178 -0.49 -25.62 -11.40
CA GLN A 178 -1.47 -26.33 -12.22
C GLN A 178 -2.91 -25.87 -11.94
N ALA A 179 -3.13 -25.03 -10.95
CA ALA A 179 -4.45 -24.47 -10.60
C ALA A 179 -4.72 -23.21 -11.43
N VAL A 180 -4.66 -23.34 -12.76
CA VAL A 180 -4.83 -22.26 -13.72
C VAL A 180 -5.95 -22.61 -14.68
N ALA A 181 -6.97 -21.75 -14.75
CA ALA A 181 -8.02 -21.82 -15.74
C ALA A 181 -7.58 -21.11 -17.03
N SER A 182 -7.81 -21.76 -18.15
CA SER A 182 -7.45 -21.27 -19.48
C SER A 182 -8.62 -21.44 -20.43
N PRO A 183 -9.02 -20.41 -21.18
CA PRO A 183 -10.02 -20.53 -22.23
C PRO A 183 -9.50 -21.40 -23.38
N ASP A 184 -10.40 -21.87 -24.24
CA ASP A 184 -10.06 -22.71 -25.41
C ASP A 184 -9.51 -21.89 -26.59
N THR A 185 -8.78 -20.81 -26.29
CA THR A 185 -8.12 -19.95 -27.26
C THR A 185 -6.77 -19.50 -26.74
N THR A 186 -5.81 -19.25 -27.64
CA THR A 186 -4.53 -18.61 -27.30
C THR A 186 -4.46 -17.17 -27.82
N ALA A 187 -5.48 -16.71 -28.53
CA ALA A 187 -5.58 -15.35 -29.06
C ALA A 187 -6.47 -14.49 -28.13
N TYR A 188 -6.00 -14.24 -26.91
CA TYR A 188 -6.77 -13.56 -25.85
C TYR A 188 -7.23 -12.15 -26.25
N SER A 189 -6.48 -11.43 -27.08
CA SER A 189 -6.90 -10.13 -27.64
C SER A 189 -8.14 -10.20 -28.55
N ALA A 190 -8.47 -11.38 -29.08
CA ALA A 190 -9.66 -11.62 -29.89
C ALA A 190 -10.85 -12.16 -29.08
N GLU A 191 -10.72 -12.35 -27.77
CA GLU A 191 -11.80 -12.79 -26.90
C GLU A 191 -12.94 -11.76 -26.88
N THR A 192 -14.15 -12.28 -26.72
CA THR A 192 -15.38 -11.54 -26.46
C THR A 192 -16.00 -12.11 -25.18
N GLU A 193 -16.95 -11.43 -24.57
CA GLU A 193 -17.64 -11.96 -23.37
C GLU A 193 -18.24 -13.37 -23.58
N SER A 194 -18.48 -13.77 -24.82
CA SER A 194 -19.04 -15.09 -25.14
C SER A 194 -18.02 -16.22 -25.15
N ASN A 195 -16.72 -15.94 -25.06
CA ASN A 195 -15.64 -16.93 -25.05
C ASN A 195 -14.47 -16.56 -24.14
N ALA A 196 -14.72 -15.65 -23.21
CA ALA A 196 -13.80 -15.28 -22.15
C ALA A 196 -14.20 -15.93 -20.81
N LEU A 197 -13.24 -16.17 -19.95
CA LEU A 197 -13.51 -16.67 -18.61
C LEU A 197 -14.29 -15.64 -17.79
N GLU A 198 -15.40 -16.04 -17.21
CA GLU A 198 -16.17 -15.26 -16.24
C GLU A 198 -15.78 -15.69 -14.83
N LEU A 199 -15.21 -14.78 -14.06
CA LEU A 199 -14.92 -14.96 -12.62
C LEU A 199 -16.15 -14.56 -11.82
N CYS A 200 -16.67 -15.49 -11.03
CA CYS A 200 -17.76 -15.23 -10.10
C CYS A 200 -17.19 -14.70 -8.78
N MET A 201 -17.49 -13.47 -8.46
CA MET A 201 -17.08 -12.80 -7.22
C MET A 201 -18.24 -12.77 -6.20
N PRO A 202 -18.02 -12.45 -4.92
CA PRO A 202 -19.06 -12.50 -3.89
C PRO A 202 -20.29 -11.62 -4.18
N SER A 203 -20.11 -10.48 -4.83
CA SER A 203 -21.20 -9.51 -5.12
C SER A 203 -21.47 -9.29 -6.59
N SER A 204 -20.62 -9.80 -7.49
CA SER A 204 -20.64 -9.49 -8.92
C SER A 204 -20.05 -10.64 -9.74
N SER A 205 -19.90 -10.43 -11.03
CA SER A 205 -19.05 -11.24 -11.91
C SER A 205 -18.29 -10.35 -12.89
N ILE A 206 -17.16 -10.84 -13.38
CA ILE A 206 -16.30 -10.11 -14.30
C ILE A 206 -15.78 -11.04 -15.39
N PHE A 207 -15.87 -10.60 -16.65
CA PHE A 207 -15.22 -11.27 -17.77
C PHE A 207 -13.77 -10.83 -17.87
N LEU A 208 -12.87 -11.80 -17.97
CA LEU A 208 -11.43 -11.57 -17.96
C LEU A 208 -10.77 -12.16 -19.22
N ARG A 209 -9.95 -11.35 -19.89
CA ARG A 209 -9.04 -11.84 -20.91
C ARG A 209 -7.93 -12.66 -20.31
N GLY A 210 -7.43 -13.63 -21.06
CA GLY A 210 -6.30 -14.45 -20.64
C GLY A 210 -6.70 -15.56 -19.67
N GLN A 211 -5.91 -15.77 -18.63
CA GLN A 211 -6.05 -16.91 -17.73
C GLN A 211 -6.39 -16.45 -16.31
N ILE A 212 -7.01 -17.33 -15.53
CA ILE A 212 -7.28 -17.11 -14.11
C ILE A 212 -6.51 -18.17 -13.31
N ALA A 213 -5.59 -17.75 -12.48
CA ALA A 213 -4.76 -18.60 -11.65
C ALA A 213 -5.14 -18.49 -10.17
N ALA A 214 -4.96 -19.60 -9.46
CA ALA A 214 -4.97 -19.63 -8.01
C ALA A 214 -3.55 -19.34 -7.49
N ALA A 215 -3.47 -18.54 -6.42
CA ALA A 215 -2.22 -18.30 -5.70
C ALA A 215 -2.44 -18.38 -4.20
N ASP A 216 -1.38 -18.70 -3.46
CA ASP A 216 -1.39 -18.79 -2.01
C ASP A 216 -0.67 -17.60 -1.37
N TYR A 217 -1.39 -16.86 -0.56
CA TYR A 217 -0.78 -15.86 0.31
C TYR A 217 -0.99 -16.23 1.77
N LEU A 218 0.06 -16.73 2.43
CA LEU A 218 0.07 -17.12 3.85
C LEU A 218 -1.07 -18.08 4.24
N GLY A 219 -1.43 -19.00 3.36
CA GLY A 219 -2.50 -19.95 3.59
C GLY A 219 -3.89 -19.48 3.16
N SER A 220 -4.03 -18.25 2.69
CA SER A 220 -5.25 -17.68 2.16
C SER A 220 -5.26 -17.69 0.63
N PRO A 221 -6.31 -18.17 -0.03
CA PRO A 221 -6.39 -18.16 -1.48
C PRO A 221 -6.41 -16.74 -2.04
N ARG A 222 -5.74 -16.56 -3.17
CA ARG A 222 -5.77 -15.35 -3.99
C ARG A 222 -6.16 -15.73 -5.41
N THR A 223 -6.91 -14.86 -6.05
CA THR A 223 -7.26 -14.98 -7.46
C THR A 223 -6.40 -14.04 -8.26
N VAL A 224 -5.77 -14.56 -9.31
CA VAL A 224 -4.85 -13.81 -10.15
C VAL A 224 -5.27 -13.93 -11.62
N ASN A 225 -5.54 -12.82 -12.27
CA ASN A 225 -5.70 -12.78 -13.73
C ASN A 225 -4.33 -12.65 -14.39
N ILE A 226 -4.02 -13.54 -15.31
CA ILE A 226 -2.78 -13.53 -16.11
C ILE A 226 -3.15 -13.06 -17.51
N VAL A 227 -2.73 -11.87 -17.86
CA VAL A 227 -3.13 -11.19 -19.10
C VAL A 227 -1.94 -10.41 -19.67
N ASP A 228 -1.84 -10.26 -21.00
CA ASP A 228 -0.82 -9.38 -21.54
C ASP A 228 -1.12 -7.89 -21.25
N VAL A 229 -0.08 -7.05 -21.22
CA VAL A 229 -0.23 -5.67 -20.77
C VAL A 229 -1.16 -4.86 -21.69
N GLU A 230 -1.16 -5.10 -22.99
CA GLU A 230 -2.02 -4.36 -23.92
C GLU A 230 -3.50 -4.72 -23.73
N ASP A 231 -3.82 -6.00 -23.47
CA ASP A 231 -5.17 -6.45 -23.13
C ASP A 231 -5.60 -6.03 -21.72
N TYR A 232 -4.68 -5.98 -20.75
CA TYR A 232 -4.91 -5.40 -19.42
C TYR A 232 -5.34 -3.93 -19.51
N LEU A 233 -4.66 -3.13 -20.33
CA LEU A 233 -4.96 -1.71 -20.51
C LEU A 233 -6.37 -1.47 -21.05
N ARG A 234 -6.95 -2.41 -21.78
CA ARG A 234 -8.34 -2.28 -22.28
C ARG A 234 -9.35 -2.24 -21.14
N GLY A 235 -9.06 -2.91 -20.03
CA GLY A 235 -9.85 -2.85 -18.80
C GLY A 235 -9.48 -1.69 -17.87
N VAL A 236 -8.29 -1.13 -17.98
CA VAL A 236 -7.80 -0.04 -17.11
C VAL A 236 -8.11 1.33 -17.67
N VAL A 237 -7.70 1.62 -18.92
CA VAL A 237 -7.82 2.99 -19.48
C VAL A 237 -9.24 3.55 -19.41
N PRO A 238 -10.30 2.80 -19.80
CA PRO A 238 -11.67 3.29 -19.68
C PRO A 238 -12.21 3.32 -18.23
N SER A 239 -11.55 2.62 -17.29
CA SER A 239 -11.91 2.62 -15.87
C SER A 239 -11.30 3.80 -15.12
N GLU A 240 -10.14 4.26 -15.57
CA GLU A 240 -9.39 5.39 -15.00
C GLU A 240 -9.78 6.73 -15.65
N SER A 241 -9.97 6.76 -16.95
CA SER A 241 -10.35 7.97 -17.70
C SER A 241 -11.65 7.77 -18.48
N PRO A 242 -12.61 8.71 -18.41
CA PRO A 242 -13.86 8.60 -19.15
C PRO A 242 -13.63 8.41 -20.65
N SER A 243 -14.06 7.30 -21.21
CA SER A 243 -13.90 6.98 -22.64
C SER A 243 -14.47 8.07 -23.56
N GLY A 244 -15.55 8.76 -23.11
CA GLY A 244 -16.18 9.85 -23.83
C GLY A 244 -15.26 11.03 -24.12
N TRP A 245 -14.19 11.22 -23.35
CA TRP A 245 -13.20 12.28 -23.55
C TRP A 245 -12.56 12.21 -24.93
N GLY A 246 -12.32 11.02 -25.45
CA GLY A 246 -11.74 10.84 -26.78
C GLY A 246 -12.57 11.41 -27.94
N ASN A 247 -13.84 11.77 -27.70
CA ASN A 247 -14.75 12.39 -28.67
C ASN A 247 -14.97 13.89 -28.42
N LEU A 248 -14.29 14.49 -27.46
CA LEU A 248 -14.48 15.89 -27.06
C LEU A 248 -13.33 16.79 -27.54
N GLY A 249 -13.62 18.08 -27.61
CA GLY A 249 -12.70 19.12 -28.04
C GLY A 249 -12.64 19.31 -29.57
N PRO A 250 -11.83 20.27 -30.05
CA PRO A 250 -11.61 20.47 -31.47
C PRO A 250 -10.90 19.27 -32.11
N ILE A 251 -11.00 19.11 -33.42
CA ILE A 251 -10.20 18.11 -34.13
C ILE A 251 -8.74 18.43 -33.91
N SER A 252 -7.99 17.48 -33.37
CA SER A 252 -6.57 17.64 -33.10
C SER A 252 -5.80 17.92 -34.41
N PRO A 253 -5.01 18.99 -34.48
CA PRO A 253 -4.16 19.25 -35.61
C PRO A 253 -2.94 18.31 -35.67
N LEU A 254 -2.70 17.53 -34.62
CA LEU A 254 -1.55 16.66 -34.52
C LEU A 254 -1.83 15.32 -35.21
N PRO A 255 -0.88 14.77 -35.97
CA PRO A 255 -1.06 13.50 -36.61
C PRO A 255 -1.20 12.40 -35.57
N THR A 256 -2.35 11.73 -35.57
CA THR A 256 -2.49 10.41 -34.96
C THR A 256 -1.85 9.36 -35.87
N SER A 257 -1.68 8.14 -35.38
CA SER A 257 -1.19 7.03 -36.21
C SER A 257 -1.94 6.99 -37.56
N PRO A 258 -1.25 6.76 -38.70
CA PRO A 258 -1.88 6.70 -40.01
C PRO A 258 -3.08 5.75 -40.09
N GLN A 259 -3.12 4.70 -39.23
CA GLN A 259 -4.21 3.74 -39.15
C GLN A 259 -5.45 4.29 -38.43
N ILE A 260 -5.32 5.30 -37.58
CA ILE A 260 -6.39 5.78 -36.68
C ILE A 260 -7.05 7.05 -37.23
N GLY A 261 -6.32 7.84 -38.01
CA GLY A 261 -6.82 9.09 -38.58
C GLY A 261 -6.92 10.24 -37.58
N ALA A 262 -7.49 11.38 -38.01
CA ALA A 262 -7.68 12.55 -37.16
C ALA A 262 -8.73 12.28 -36.09
N LYS A 263 -8.47 12.68 -34.84
CA LYS A 263 -9.36 12.54 -33.69
C LYS A 263 -9.61 13.89 -33.00
N PRO A 264 -10.68 14.06 -32.25
CA PRO A 264 -10.85 15.18 -31.34
C PRO A 264 -9.68 15.25 -30.34
N ALA A 265 -9.38 16.45 -29.87
CA ALA A 265 -8.20 16.72 -29.03
C ALA A 265 -8.18 15.90 -27.74
N GLY A 266 -9.34 15.63 -27.14
CA GLY A 266 -9.44 14.79 -25.94
C GLY A 266 -8.94 13.34 -26.13
N PHE A 267 -8.76 12.89 -27.36
CA PHE A 267 -8.13 11.59 -27.64
C PHE A 267 -6.68 11.55 -27.19
N GLN A 268 -5.99 12.71 -27.16
CA GLN A 268 -4.60 12.80 -26.65
C GLN A 268 -4.52 12.43 -25.16
N SER A 269 -5.53 12.81 -24.34
CA SER A 269 -5.53 12.44 -22.92
C SER A 269 -5.71 10.94 -22.69
N LEU A 270 -6.48 10.25 -23.57
CA LEU A 270 -6.57 8.78 -23.50
C LEU A 270 -5.26 8.11 -23.90
N MET A 271 -4.50 8.69 -24.83
CA MET A 271 -3.14 8.23 -25.16
C MET A 271 -2.18 8.43 -23.99
N VAL A 272 -2.27 9.59 -23.29
CA VAL A 272 -1.50 9.84 -22.05
C VAL A 272 -1.80 8.76 -21.02
N GLN A 273 -3.09 8.53 -20.72
CA GLN A 273 -3.51 7.49 -19.77
C GLN A 273 -3.00 6.10 -20.13
N ALA A 274 -2.98 5.75 -21.42
CA ALA A 274 -2.47 4.45 -21.86
C ALA A 274 -0.97 4.29 -21.61
N VAL A 275 -0.16 5.33 -21.84
CA VAL A 275 1.29 5.31 -21.58
C VAL A 275 1.59 5.32 -20.07
N GLU A 276 0.87 6.14 -19.29
CA GLU A 276 0.99 6.18 -17.83
C GLU A 276 0.66 4.82 -17.21
N ALA A 277 -0.50 4.26 -17.56
CA ALA A 277 -0.96 2.99 -17.02
C ALA A 277 -0.03 1.82 -17.41
N ARG A 278 0.48 1.80 -18.64
CA ARG A 278 1.45 0.80 -19.10
C ARG A 278 2.77 0.91 -18.33
N SER A 279 3.27 2.12 -18.16
CA SER A 279 4.51 2.38 -17.42
C SER A 279 4.38 1.99 -15.95
N TYR A 280 3.27 2.35 -15.32
CA TYR A 280 2.97 1.97 -13.94
C TYR A 280 2.90 0.45 -13.78
N ALA A 281 2.12 -0.25 -14.61
CA ALA A 281 1.97 -1.70 -14.53
C ALA A 281 3.29 -2.44 -14.75
N LEU A 282 4.07 -2.06 -15.78
CA LEU A 282 5.35 -2.71 -16.08
C LEU A 282 6.46 -2.36 -15.06
N SER A 283 6.36 -1.23 -14.36
CA SER A 283 7.27 -0.92 -13.25
C SER A 283 6.96 -1.70 -11.97
N SER A 284 5.75 -2.28 -11.86
CA SER A 284 5.28 -3.01 -10.68
C SER A 284 5.50 -4.53 -10.74
N LEU A 285 6.23 -5.02 -11.74
CA LEU A 285 6.44 -6.47 -11.91
C LEU A 285 7.08 -7.10 -10.66
N GLY A 286 6.42 -8.11 -10.12
CA GLY A 286 6.90 -8.86 -8.96
C GLY A 286 6.64 -8.22 -7.60
N GLU A 287 5.81 -7.20 -7.49
CA GLU A 287 5.54 -6.51 -6.22
C GLU A 287 4.77 -7.36 -5.20
N TYR A 288 3.88 -8.25 -5.66
CA TYR A 288 3.07 -9.08 -4.75
C TYR A 288 3.76 -10.42 -4.47
N VAL A 289 4.23 -10.62 -3.25
CA VAL A 289 4.94 -11.84 -2.83
C VAL A 289 4.06 -12.70 -1.92
N SER A 290 4.21 -14.03 -2.03
CA SER A 290 3.43 -15.02 -1.25
C SER A 290 3.74 -14.98 0.25
N SER A 291 4.91 -14.46 0.63
CA SER A 291 5.37 -14.22 2.00
C SER A 291 6.61 -13.32 1.94
N PRO A 292 7.04 -12.68 3.03
CA PRO A 292 8.31 -11.94 3.05
C PRO A 292 9.46 -12.80 2.53
N GLY A 293 10.11 -12.37 1.42
CA GLY A 293 11.14 -13.13 0.73
C GLY A 293 10.66 -14.35 -0.07
N GLY A 294 9.35 -14.56 -0.18
CA GLY A 294 8.75 -15.61 -1.00
C GLY A 294 8.69 -15.26 -2.49
N PRO A 295 8.28 -16.21 -3.34
CA PRO A 295 8.09 -15.93 -4.77
C PRO A 295 6.95 -14.94 -4.97
N SER A 296 7.09 -14.09 -5.98
CA SER A 296 6.00 -13.21 -6.41
C SER A 296 4.87 -14.04 -7.00
N TYR A 297 3.64 -13.84 -6.49
CA TYR A 297 2.44 -14.46 -7.03
C TYR A 297 1.65 -13.53 -7.96
N ALA A 298 1.84 -12.23 -7.86
CA ALA A 298 1.23 -11.23 -8.72
C ALA A 298 2.12 -9.99 -8.87
N ASP A 299 1.71 -9.07 -9.72
CA ASP A 299 2.46 -7.87 -10.08
C ASP A 299 1.72 -6.61 -9.65
N ILE A 300 0.39 -6.59 -9.73
CA ILE A 300 -0.44 -5.41 -9.50
C ILE A 300 -1.82 -5.82 -8.96
N CYS A 301 -2.54 -4.91 -8.31
CA CYS A 301 -3.93 -5.11 -7.90
C CYS A 301 -4.93 -4.42 -8.84
N ASP A 302 -6.21 -4.82 -8.73
CA ASP A 302 -7.33 -4.36 -9.57
C ASP A 302 -8.10 -3.15 -9.03
N SER A 303 -7.61 -2.51 -7.97
CA SER A 303 -8.34 -1.48 -7.23
C SER A 303 -7.64 -0.11 -7.27
N THR A 304 -8.28 0.92 -6.70
CA THR A 304 -7.73 2.29 -6.58
C THR A 304 -6.41 2.36 -5.80
N GLN A 305 -5.97 1.28 -5.18
CA GLN A 305 -4.65 1.19 -4.55
C GLN A 305 -3.52 1.01 -5.57
N CYS A 306 -3.84 0.47 -6.74
CA CYS A 306 -2.94 0.30 -7.87
C CYS A 306 -3.52 1.01 -9.09
N GLN A 307 -4.34 0.29 -9.86
CA GLN A 307 -5.07 0.79 -11.02
C GLN A 307 -6.43 0.10 -11.08
N VAL A 308 -7.50 0.85 -11.31
CA VAL A 308 -8.84 0.25 -11.42
C VAL A 308 -8.91 -0.61 -12.68
N TYR A 309 -9.04 -1.92 -12.49
CA TYR A 309 -9.15 -2.89 -13.57
C TYR A 309 -10.49 -3.61 -13.50
N LEU A 310 -11.36 -3.38 -14.47
CA LEU A 310 -12.70 -3.95 -14.54
C LEU A 310 -12.84 -5.03 -15.65
N GLY A 311 -11.71 -5.61 -16.06
CA GLY A 311 -11.68 -6.62 -17.12
C GLY A 311 -12.37 -6.13 -18.39
N MET A 312 -13.12 -7.01 -19.04
CA MET A 312 -13.84 -6.71 -20.28
C MET A 312 -15.11 -5.90 -20.05
N ASN A 313 -15.64 -5.83 -18.83
CA ASN A 313 -16.92 -5.20 -18.51
C ASN A 313 -16.96 -3.70 -18.83
N ASN A 314 -15.80 -3.05 -18.94
CA ASN A 314 -15.70 -1.61 -19.20
C ASN A 314 -14.89 -1.26 -20.46
N GLU A 315 -14.54 -2.23 -21.30
CA GLU A 315 -13.78 -1.97 -22.53
C GLU A 315 -14.52 -1.02 -23.47
N SER A 316 -13.78 -0.18 -24.19
CA SER A 316 -14.34 0.81 -25.11
C SER A 316 -13.48 0.92 -26.38
N ALA A 317 -14.12 0.90 -27.53
CA ALA A 317 -13.43 0.97 -28.81
C ALA A 317 -12.56 2.23 -29.01
N ILE A 318 -12.88 3.35 -28.34
CA ILE A 318 -12.07 4.57 -28.47
C ILE A 318 -10.83 4.50 -27.58
N THR A 319 -10.92 3.89 -26.41
CA THR A 319 -9.74 3.64 -25.54
C THR A 319 -8.85 2.57 -26.15
N ASP A 320 -9.41 1.52 -26.76
CA ASP A 320 -8.65 0.52 -27.51
C ASP A 320 -7.82 1.15 -28.63
N GLN A 321 -8.39 2.14 -29.35
CA GLN A 321 -7.65 2.88 -30.37
C GLN A 321 -6.51 3.74 -29.77
N ALA A 322 -6.69 4.31 -28.59
CA ALA A 322 -5.64 5.06 -27.89
C ALA A 322 -4.49 4.16 -27.42
N ILE A 323 -4.83 2.98 -26.87
CA ILE A 323 -3.88 1.95 -26.49
C ILE A 323 -3.08 1.48 -27.71
N GLN A 324 -3.77 1.19 -28.82
CA GLN A 324 -3.13 0.79 -30.07
C GLN A 324 -2.23 1.89 -30.65
N ALA A 325 -2.64 3.17 -30.55
CA ALA A 325 -1.85 4.31 -31.04
C ALA A 325 -0.53 4.49 -30.30
N THR A 326 -0.47 4.02 -29.05
CA THR A 326 0.69 4.10 -28.15
C THR A 326 1.26 2.72 -27.80
N ALA A 327 0.97 1.70 -28.64
CA ALA A 327 1.35 0.31 -28.33
C ALA A 327 2.84 0.18 -28.01
N GLY A 328 3.13 -0.40 -26.84
CA GLY A 328 4.49 -0.58 -26.32
C GLY A 328 5.15 0.70 -25.81
N GLU A 329 4.60 1.91 -25.96
CA GLU A 329 5.19 3.15 -25.43
C GLU A 329 5.15 3.18 -23.90
N VAL A 330 6.30 3.48 -23.30
CA VAL A 330 6.50 3.64 -21.85
C VAL A 330 7.38 4.83 -21.53
N LEU A 331 7.28 5.33 -20.32
CA LEU A 331 8.18 6.32 -19.77
C LEU A 331 9.43 5.63 -19.22
N ILE A 332 10.60 6.06 -19.66
CA ILE A 332 11.91 5.55 -19.23
C ILE A 332 12.60 6.64 -18.40
N MET A 333 13.04 6.32 -17.20
CA MET A 333 13.78 7.24 -16.32
C MET A 333 15.14 7.60 -16.92
N ASP A 334 15.41 8.87 -17.05
CA ASP A 334 16.71 9.36 -17.55
C ASP A 334 17.87 8.83 -16.71
N GLY A 335 18.91 8.35 -17.38
CA GLY A 335 20.13 7.88 -16.75
C GLY A 335 20.10 6.47 -16.17
N THR A 336 18.94 5.81 -16.06
CA THR A 336 18.81 4.44 -15.50
C THR A 336 18.30 3.40 -16.48
N ASN A 337 17.64 3.80 -17.55
CA ASN A 337 16.88 2.94 -18.47
C ASN A 337 15.75 2.11 -17.80
N ALA A 338 15.37 2.43 -16.57
CA ALA A 338 14.27 1.78 -15.89
C ALA A 338 12.93 2.36 -16.36
N ILE A 339 11.90 1.52 -16.46
CA ILE A 339 10.53 1.98 -16.71
C ILE A 339 10.09 2.79 -15.49
N ALA A 340 9.59 4.00 -15.73
CA ALA A 340 9.14 4.91 -14.69
C ALA A 340 7.83 4.41 -14.06
N ARG A 341 7.73 4.48 -12.74
CA ARG A 341 6.45 4.31 -12.06
C ARG A 341 5.63 5.58 -12.24
N ALA A 342 4.88 5.65 -13.34
CA ALA A 342 4.08 6.81 -13.72
C ALA A 342 2.78 6.84 -12.90
N GLU A 343 2.85 7.35 -11.67
CA GLU A 343 1.67 7.57 -10.81
C GLU A 343 0.78 8.65 -11.41
N TYR A 344 -0.53 8.56 -11.17
CA TYR A 344 -1.50 9.57 -11.60
C TYR A 344 -2.67 9.67 -10.62
N SER A 345 -3.42 10.75 -10.71
CA SER A 345 -4.61 11.01 -9.88
C SER A 345 -5.70 11.68 -10.71
N ALA A 346 -6.95 11.58 -10.27
CA ALA A 346 -8.08 12.14 -11.01
C ALA A 346 -7.90 13.64 -11.27
N SER A 347 -7.51 14.41 -10.25
CA SER A 347 -7.28 15.86 -10.33
C SER A 347 -6.15 16.27 -9.40
N THR A 348 -5.24 17.09 -9.91
CA THR A 348 -4.14 17.64 -9.13
C THR A 348 -4.56 18.82 -8.25
N GLY A 349 -5.68 19.48 -8.59
CA GLY A 349 -6.15 20.71 -7.95
C GLY A 349 -5.39 21.95 -8.40
N GLY A 350 -4.71 21.92 -9.57
CA GLY A 350 -3.95 23.02 -10.14
C GLY A 350 -2.43 22.97 -9.89
N TYR A 351 -1.95 21.98 -9.09
CA TYR A 351 -0.52 21.75 -8.87
C TYR A 351 -0.25 20.30 -8.49
N THR A 352 0.72 19.67 -9.13
CA THR A 352 1.10 18.30 -8.73
C THR A 352 1.83 18.31 -7.38
N ALA A 353 1.71 17.22 -6.63
CA ALA A 353 2.30 17.13 -5.29
C ALA A 353 3.85 17.05 -5.28
N GLY A 354 4.45 16.73 -6.43
CA GLY A 354 5.87 16.39 -6.50
C GLY A 354 6.12 14.94 -6.05
N GLY A 355 7.36 14.60 -5.82
CA GLY A 355 7.79 13.26 -5.42
C GLY A 355 8.88 12.74 -6.37
N THR A 356 8.67 11.56 -6.97
CA THR A 356 9.57 10.98 -7.98
C THR A 356 9.81 11.95 -9.15
N PHE A 357 8.77 12.66 -9.56
CA PHE A 357 8.82 13.70 -10.57
C PHE A 357 8.73 15.08 -9.91
N PRO A 358 9.41 16.09 -10.44
CA PRO A 358 9.27 17.46 -9.95
C PRO A 358 7.80 17.91 -9.97
N ALA A 359 7.40 18.69 -8.97
CA ALA A 359 6.08 19.29 -8.95
C ALA A 359 5.94 20.33 -10.07
N VAL A 360 4.81 20.30 -10.77
CA VAL A 360 4.51 21.23 -11.88
C VAL A 360 3.17 21.89 -11.67
N ILE A 361 3.02 23.10 -12.21
CA ILE A 361 1.74 23.80 -12.28
C ILE A 361 0.84 23.05 -13.27
N ASP A 362 -0.39 22.77 -12.87
CA ASP A 362 -1.41 22.10 -13.68
C ASP A 362 -2.51 23.09 -14.03
N GLN A 363 -2.16 24.05 -14.91
CA GLN A 363 -2.99 25.23 -15.21
C GLN A 363 -4.31 24.89 -15.95
N TYR A 364 -4.47 23.68 -16.42
CA TYR A 364 -5.68 23.24 -17.11
C TYR A 364 -6.45 22.16 -16.32
N ASP A 365 -6.10 21.93 -15.06
CA ASP A 365 -6.84 20.98 -14.21
C ASP A 365 -8.26 21.47 -13.91
N ASP A 366 -8.52 22.79 -13.97
CA ASP A 366 -9.85 23.41 -13.83
C ASP A 366 -10.69 23.40 -15.13
N VAL A 367 -10.28 22.64 -16.13
CA VAL A 367 -10.90 22.59 -17.45
C VAL A 367 -12.42 22.52 -17.39
N CYS A 368 -13.08 23.37 -18.16
CA CYS A 368 -14.52 23.39 -18.32
C CYS A 368 -14.90 23.65 -19.79
N ILE A 369 -15.08 22.60 -20.55
CA ILE A 369 -15.60 22.67 -21.92
C ILE A 369 -17.10 22.36 -21.93
N PRO A 370 -17.84 22.75 -22.96
CA PRO A 370 -19.24 22.38 -23.09
C PRO A 370 -19.40 20.87 -22.92
N TYR A 371 -20.08 20.45 -21.83
CA TYR A 371 -20.37 19.06 -21.47
C TYR A 371 -19.39 18.33 -20.57
N ALA A 372 -18.20 18.91 -20.22
CA ALA A 372 -17.26 18.30 -19.30
C ALA A 372 -16.47 19.38 -18.52
N CYS A 373 -16.79 19.56 -17.25
CA CYS A 373 -16.02 20.35 -16.30
C CYS A 373 -15.42 19.42 -15.25
N ASN A 374 -14.21 19.73 -14.80
CA ASN A 374 -13.60 18.99 -13.68
C ASN A 374 -14.39 19.23 -12.37
N PRO A 375 -15.14 18.24 -11.86
CA PRO A 375 -15.89 18.40 -10.62
C PRO A 375 -14.98 18.24 -9.37
N ASN A 376 -13.73 17.90 -9.58
CA ASN A 376 -12.78 17.51 -8.53
C ASN A 376 -11.70 18.58 -8.29
N HIS A 377 -11.69 19.67 -9.10
CA HIS A 377 -10.70 20.73 -8.94
C HIS A 377 -10.87 21.42 -7.57
N ASP A 378 -12.11 21.84 -7.27
CA ASP A 378 -12.48 22.43 -5.98
C ASP A 378 -13.57 21.61 -5.30
N TRP A 379 -13.43 21.39 -4.02
CA TRP A 379 -14.42 20.66 -3.25
C TRP A 379 -14.60 21.24 -1.84
N THR A 380 -15.78 21.01 -1.28
CA THR A 380 -16.11 21.38 0.11
C THR A 380 -16.96 20.28 0.72
N THR A 381 -16.63 19.91 1.95
CA THR A 381 -17.39 18.93 2.75
C THR A 381 -17.51 19.41 4.19
N THR A 382 -18.30 18.69 4.99
CA THR A 382 -18.46 18.97 6.42
C THR A 382 -18.20 17.71 7.24
N ILE A 383 -17.43 17.85 8.30
CA ILE A 383 -17.15 16.77 9.26
C ILE A 383 -17.81 17.14 10.58
N PRO A 384 -18.74 16.33 11.12
CA PRO A 384 -19.24 16.53 12.47
C PRO A 384 -18.08 16.44 13.47
N ILE A 385 -17.93 17.42 14.35
CA ILE A 385 -16.88 17.43 15.38
C ILE A 385 -16.95 16.16 16.23
N ALA A 386 -18.15 15.68 16.50
CA ALA A 386 -18.39 14.43 17.21
C ALA A 386 -17.73 13.19 16.55
N ASN A 387 -17.57 13.18 15.21
CA ASN A 387 -16.89 12.07 14.51
C ASN A 387 -15.38 12.10 14.79
N ILE A 388 -14.78 13.31 14.86
CA ILE A 388 -13.36 13.47 15.19
C ILE A 388 -13.12 13.03 16.64
N GLU A 389 -13.97 13.48 17.58
CA GLU A 389 -13.86 13.11 19.00
C GLU A 389 -14.08 11.60 19.22
N ALA A 390 -14.98 10.99 18.45
CA ALA A 390 -15.25 9.55 18.54
C ALA A 390 -14.07 8.71 17.96
N MET A 391 -13.41 9.21 16.91
CA MET A 391 -12.26 8.54 16.30
C MET A 391 -11.02 8.65 17.19
N PHE A 392 -10.88 9.77 17.92
CA PHE A 392 -9.75 10.04 18.81
C PHE A 392 -10.22 10.26 20.26
N PRO A 393 -10.61 9.21 21.03
CA PRO A 393 -11.17 9.36 22.37
C PRO A 393 -10.24 10.05 23.37
N SER A 394 -8.92 9.92 23.23
CA SER A 394 -7.93 10.59 24.07
C SER A 394 -7.89 12.12 23.88
N LEU A 395 -8.43 12.63 22.76
CA LEU A 395 -8.55 14.05 22.46
C LEU A 395 -9.44 14.76 23.49
N GLY A 396 -10.48 14.09 24.00
CA GLY A 396 -11.54 14.71 24.77
C GLY A 396 -12.40 15.61 23.85
N THR A 397 -12.71 16.82 24.29
CA THR A 397 -13.43 17.81 23.46
C THR A 397 -12.45 18.52 22.54
N LEU A 398 -12.71 18.50 21.23
CA LEU A 398 -11.91 19.21 20.23
C LEU A 398 -12.05 20.73 20.42
N THR A 399 -10.96 21.40 20.70
CA THR A 399 -10.90 22.85 20.93
C THR A 399 -10.25 23.64 19.82
N GLY A 400 -9.42 22.97 19.00
CA GLY A 400 -8.73 23.62 17.89
C GLY A 400 -8.11 22.63 16.91
N ILE A 401 -7.72 23.16 15.74
CA ILE A 401 -6.91 22.47 14.73
C ILE A 401 -5.78 23.41 14.31
N GLN A 402 -4.56 22.90 14.32
CA GLN A 402 -3.37 23.60 13.89
C GLN A 402 -2.74 22.84 12.71
N VAL A 403 -2.72 23.43 11.50
CA VAL A 403 -1.90 22.92 10.41
C VAL A 403 -0.43 23.27 10.73
N THR A 404 0.41 22.25 10.88
CA THR A 404 1.80 22.39 11.31
C THR A 404 2.78 22.41 10.14
N ALA A 405 2.45 21.75 9.02
CA ALA A 405 3.27 21.80 7.81
C ALA A 405 2.44 21.69 6.53
N ARG A 406 2.90 22.36 5.48
CA ARG A 406 2.40 22.26 4.10
C ARG A 406 3.56 22.14 3.12
N ASN A 407 3.29 21.63 1.91
CA ASN A 407 4.33 21.47 0.88
C ASN A 407 4.71 22.79 0.15
N GLY A 408 3.98 23.86 0.39
CA GLY A 408 4.28 25.19 -0.18
C GLY A 408 3.90 25.36 -1.66
N LEU A 409 3.15 24.43 -2.26
CA LEU A 409 2.83 24.42 -3.69
C LEU A 409 1.35 24.77 -3.93
N GLY A 410 1.13 25.85 -4.68
CA GLY A 410 -0.22 26.30 -5.02
C GLY A 410 -0.93 27.10 -3.90
N ASP A 411 -2.26 27.20 -4.02
CA ASP A 411 -3.09 27.98 -3.13
C ASP A 411 -3.12 27.44 -1.71
N MET A 412 -3.51 28.26 -0.74
CA MET A 412 -3.58 27.92 0.70
C MET A 412 -2.24 27.42 1.29
N GLY A 413 -1.11 27.61 0.58
CA GLY A 413 0.19 27.06 0.95
C GLY A 413 0.35 25.57 0.60
N GLY A 414 -0.53 25.02 -0.22
CA GLY A 414 -0.45 23.67 -0.77
C GLY A 414 -1.01 22.59 0.15
N ARG A 415 -0.63 21.34 -0.15
CA ARG A 415 -1.09 20.14 0.56
C ARG A 415 -0.64 20.14 2.01
N VAL A 416 -1.50 19.68 2.90
CA VAL A 416 -1.20 19.52 4.32
C VAL A 416 -0.26 18.33 4.49
N LEU A 417 0.93 18.56 5.01
CA LEU A 417 1.88 17.49 5.37
C LEU A 417 1.61 16.98 6.78
N SER A 418 1.31 17.93 7.71
CA SER A 418 0.98 17.58 9.09
C SER A 418 0.05 18.62 9.74
N LEU A 419 -0.72 18.14 10.71
CA LEU A 419 -1.61 18.96 11.53
C LEU A 419 -1.72 18.41 12.95
N ASP A 420 -2.13 19.26 13.89
CA ASP A 420 -2.45 18.90 15.27
C ASP A 420 -3.94 19.06 15.52
N LEU A 421 -4.60 18.02 16.03
CA LEU A 421 -5.91 18.12 16.65
C LEU A 421 -5.72 18.49 18.13
N VAL A 422 -6.19 19.67 18.55
CA VAL A 422 -6.03 20.16 19.90
C VAL A 422 -7.31 19.93 20.69
N GLY A 423 -7.24 19.15 21.73
CA GLY A 423 -8.38 18.82 22.58
C GLY A 423 -8.16 19.12 24.05
N THR A 424 -9.22 18.95 24.86
CA THR A 424 -9.16 19.13 26.32
C THR A 424 -8.39 18.02 27.03
N GLY A 425 -8.27 16.85 26.43
CA GLY A 425 -7.56 15.70 26.97
C GLY A 425 -6.13 15.57 26.44
N ALA A 426 -5.94 15.76 25.14
CA ALA A 426 -4.64 15.64 24.46
C ALA A 426 -4.57 16.52 23.22
N THR A 427 -3.36 16.73 22.71
CA THR A 427 -3.08 17.16 21.33
C THR A 427 -2.64 15.94 20.54
N ILE A 428 -3.26 15.71 19.37
CA ILE A 428 -2.99 14.55 18.53
C ILE A 428 -2.39 15.03 17.21
N PRO A 429 -1.09 14.79 16.98
CA PRO A 429 -0.45 15.06 15.69
C PRO A 429 -0.89 14.05 14.66
N LEU A 430 -1.18 14.50 13.44
CA LEU A 430 -1.57 13.67 12.30
C LEU A 430 -0.82 14.10 11.04
N ALA A 431 -0.53 13.14 10.16
CA ALA A 431 -0.18 13.48 8.79
C ALA A 431 -1.42 13.97 8.02
N GLY A 432 -1.22 14.89 7.08
CA GLY A 432 -2.34 15.44 6.30
C GLY A 432 -3.11 14.38 5.53
N TYR A 433 -2.41 13.41 4.94
CA TYR A 433 -3.04 12.29 4.25
C TYR A 433 -3.81 11.36 5.20
N THR A 434 -3.36 11.17 6.45
CA THR A 434 -4.08 10.38 7.45
C THR A 434 -5.44 11.01 7.73
N PHE A 435 -5.46 12.32 7.98
CA PHE A 435 -6.72 13.05 8.16
C PHE A 435 -7.61 12.97 6.91
N GLN A 436 -7.02 13.03 5.70
CA GLN A 436 -7.74 12.82 4.44
C GLN A 436 -8.47 11.48 4.43
N PHE A 437 -7.76 10.38 4.70
CA PHE A 437 -8.34 9.04 4.66
C PHE A 437 -9.37 8.81 5.77
N ASP A 438 -9.05 9.19 7.00
CA ASP A 438 -9.92 9.02 8.16
C ASP A 438 -11.29 9.64 7.98
N PHE A 439 -11.36 10.78 7.27
CA PHE A 439 -12.59 11.52 7.05
C PHE A 439 -13.08 11.51 5.59
N GLY A 440 -12.49 10.68 4.72
CA GLY A 440 -12.92 10.48 3.34
C GLY A 440 -12.85 11.76 2.50
N LEU A 441 -11.79 12.57 2.69
CA LEU A 441 -11.57 13.77 1.89
C LEU A 441 -11.01 13.41 0.51
N ASN A 442 -11.29 14.25 -0.48
CA ASN A 442 -10.87 14.00 -1.85
C ASN A 442 -9.33 14.04 -2.02
N SER A 443 -8.64 14.86 -1.25
CA SER A 443 -7.18 15.01 -1.29
C SER A 443 -6.64 15.48 0.07
N ASP A 444 -5.34 15.52 0.21
CA ASP A 444 -4.62 16.13 1.35
C ASP A 444 -4.37 17.65 1.15
N TRP A 445 -4.90 18.25 0.11
CA TRP A 445 -4.85 19.70 -0.12
C TRP A 445 -6.14 20.37 0.35
N TYR A 446 -6.17 20.74 1.62
CA TYR A 446 -7.37 21.27 2.25
C TYR A 446 -7.08 22.35 3.31
N SER A 447 -8.13 23.08 3.68
CA SER A 447 -8.19 24.01 4.80
C SER A 447 -9.48 23.82 5.60
N PHE A 448 -9.47 24.30 6.82
CA PHE A 448 -10.58 24.17 7.75
C PHE A 448 -11.26 25.50 7.99
N ALA A 449 -12.58 25.47 8.25
CA ALA A 449 -13.36 26.56 8.81
C ALA A 449 -14.38 26.00 9.80
N GLY A 450 -14.63 26.70 10.90
CA GLY A 450 -15.58 26.25 11.92
C GLY A 450 -15.60 27.14 13.15
N SER A 451 -16.33 26.70 14.17
CA SER A 451 -16.54 27.44 15.43
C SER A 451 -15.45 27.24 16.49
N ILE A 452 -14.46 26.37 16.20
CA ILE A 452 -13.30 26.08 17.06
C ILE A 452 -12.10 26.93 16.64
N ALA A 453 -11.05 26.96 17.45
CA ALA A 453 -9.81 27.64 17.09
C ALA A 453 -9.14 26.94 15.89
N ILE A 454 -9.02 27.63 14.75
CA ILE A 454 -8.43 27.08 13.53
C ILE A 454 -7.24 27.92 13.11
N ASN A 455 -6.11 27.26 12.86
CA ASN A 455 -4.95 27.86 12.23
C ASN A 455 -4.53 27.03 11.01
N ASN A 456 -4.88 27.52 9.82
CA ASN A 456 -4.53 26.90 8.54
C ASN A 456 -3.13 27.26 8.05
N ASN A 457 -2.45 28.20 8.69
CA ASN A 457 -1.13 28.64 8.28
C ASN A 457 -0.07 27.76 8.95
N SER A 458 0.82 27.17 8.19
CA SER A 458 2.10 26.69 8.74
C SER A 458 2.76 27.85 9.48
N PRO A 459 3.39 27.64 10.65
CA PRO A 459 4.20 28.65 11.30
C PRO A 459 5.20 29.16 10.27
N GLY A 460 5.11 30.45 9.94
CA GLY A 460 5.76 31.06 8.78
C GLY A 460 7.26 30.82 8.76
N GLN A 461 7.80 30.78 7.55
CA GLN A 461 9.19 31.12 7.27
C GLN A 461 9.51 32.51 7.85
N SER A 462 9.89 32.55 9.09
CA SER A 462 10.54 33.70 9.71
C SER A 462 11.34 33.23 10.93
N GLY A 463 12.67 33.18 10.75
CA GLY A 463 13.62 33.29 11.85
C GLY A 463 13.79 32.03 12.67
N SER A 464 14.86 31.33 12.35
CA SER A 464 15.58 30.46 13.28
C SER A 464 15.47 30.94 14.73
N THR A 465 14.70 30.20 15.52
CA THR A 465 14.94 30.13 16.95
C THR A 465 15.13 28.66 17.30
N THR A 466 16.38 28.33 17.51
CA THR A 466 16.83 27.10 18.14
C THR A 466 16.09 26.93 19.47
N SER A 467 15.07 26.09 19.49
CA SER A 467 14.63 25.47 20.73
C SER A 467 15.51 24.25 20.95
N THR A 468 16.41 24.38 21.90
CA THR A 468 17.17 23.26 22.46
C THR A 468 16.20 22.19 22.94
N PRO A 469 16.31 20.90 22.50
CA PRO A 469 15.53 19.83 23.09
C PRO A 469 15.95 19.69 24.57
N THR A 470 14.99 19.73 25.46
CA THR A 470 15.23 19.35 26.87
C THR A 470 15.51 17.86 26.90
N THR A 471 16.77 17.51 27.16
CA THR A 471 17.22 16.15 27.39
C THR A 471 16.65 15.62 28.70
N GLY A 472 15.55 14.87 28.62
CA GLY A 472 15.15 13.90 29.65
C GLY A 472 15.55 12.50 29.19
N PRO A 473 15.72 11.51 30.08
CA PRO A 473 16.05 10.15 29.65
C PRO A 473 14.96 9.58 28.76
N GLY A 474 15.36 9.09 27.58
CA GLY A 474 14.48 8.68 26.51
C GLY A 474 13.46 7.62 26.92
N ASN A 475 12.17 7.97 26.78
CA ASN A 475 11.04 7.07 26.93
C ASN A 475 10.19 7.09 25.64
N GLY A 476 10.82 6.86 24.49
CA GLY A 476 10.15 6.88 23.21
C GLY A 476 10.62 5.79 22.26
N TYR A 477 9.88 5.60 21.18
CA TYR A 477 10.27 4.74 20.07
C TYR A 477 9.86 5.33 18.73
N LEU A 478 10.60 4.97 17.70
CA LEU A 478 10.29 5.25 16.30
C LEU A 478 9.76 3.99 15.65
N ILE A 479 8.80 4.15 14.76
CA ILE A 479 8.23 3.08 13.93
C ILE A 479 8.40 3.50 12.47
N ASP A 480 8.99 2.63 11.66
CA ASP A 480 9.08 2.82 10.21
C ASP A 480 8.20 1.84 9.46
N ASN A 481 7.90 2.20 8.22
CA ASN A 481 7.14 1.36 7.31
C ASN A 481 7.87 1.15 5.98
N ALA A 482 7.48 0.12 5.26
CA ALA A 482 8.11 -0.29 4.00
C ALA A 482 8.15 0.80 2.92
N THR A 483 7.28 1.82 2.99
CA THR A 483 7.22 2.96 2.07
C THR A 483 8.05 4.16 2.52
N GLY A 484 8.74 4.03 3.63
CA GLY A 484 9.68 5.04 4.11
C GLY A 484 9.12 6.04 5.11
N GLY A 485 7.88 5.89 5.55
CA GLY A 485 7.33 6.68 6.65
C GLY A 485 8.03 6.37 7.97
N VAL A 486 8.17 7.37 8.84
CA VAL A 486 8.64 7.23 10.22
C VAL A 486 7.68 7.96 11.13
N GLU A 487 7.19 7.26 12.13
CA GLU A 487 6.32 7.80 13.17
C GLU A 487 7.01 7.72 14.53
N SER A 488 6.83 8.75 15.36
CA SER A 488 7.46 8.84 16.69
C SER A 488 6.41 8.79 17.78
N PHE A 489 6.74 8.05 18.84
CA PHE A 489 5.88 7.88 20.01
C PHE A 489 6.67 8.14 21.30
N GLY A 490 5.98 8.70 22.30
CA GLY A 490 6.64 9.16 23.51
C GLY A 490 7.44 10.44 23.29
N ASP A 491 8.68 10.46 23.76
CA ASP A 491 9.62 11.60 23.59
C ASP A 491 10.60 11.41 22.42
N ALA A 492 10.41 10.37 21.60
CA ALA A 492 11.22 10.14 20.41
C ALA A 492 11.05 11.28 19.39
N ALA A 493 12.16 11.83 18.91
CA ALA A 493 12.15 12.89 17.91
C ALA A 493 12.27 12.31 16.50
N THR A 494 11.48 12.82 15.54
CA THR A 494 11.66 12.54 14.12
C THR A 494 12.62 13.55 13.49
N PHE A 495 13.53 13.09 12.67
CA PHE A 495 14.51 13.91 11.95
C PHE A 495 14.28 13.94 10.44
N GLY A 496 13.17 13.36 9.99
CA GLY A 496 12.77 13.23 8.59
C GLY A 496 12.50 11.78 8.19
N SER A 497 12.06 11.56 6.97
CA SER A 497 11.71 10.22 6.49
C SER A 497 11.85 10.12 4.97
N MET A 498 11.71 8.91 4.46
CA MET A 498 11.57 8.65 3.03
C MET A 498 10.11 8.69 2.57
N ALA A 499 9.17 9.01 3.46
CA ALA A 499 7.76 9.13 3.09
C ALA A 499 7.58 10.05 1.87
N GLY A 500 6.86 9.58 0.85
CA GLY A 500 6.65 10.31 -0.39
C GLY A 500 7.88 10.45 -1.30
N LYS A 501 9.02 9.85 -0.95
CA LYS A 501 10.19 9.77 -1.83
C LYS A 501 10.26 8.39 -2.49
N TYR A 502 10.77 8.36 -3.71
CA TYR A 502 10.97 7.10 -4.41
C TYR A 502 11.97 6.21 -3.68
N LEU A 503 11.56 4.98 -3.42
CA LEU A 503 12.42 3.90 -2.95
C LEU A 503 12.54 2.86 -4.07
N TYR A 504 13.74 2.55 -4.48
CA TYR A 504 13.97 1.50 -5.48
C TYR A 504 13.52 0.13 -4.96
N ARG A 505 13.61 -0.06 -3.64
CA ARG A 505 13.13 -1.23 -2.91
C ARG A 505 12.52 -0.80 -1.57
N PRO A 506 11.57 -1.57 -1.02
CA PRO A 506 10.95 -1.25 0.26
C PRO A 506 11.97 -1.20 1.40
N LEU A 507 11.70 -0.38 2.40
CA LEU A 507 12.46 -0.39 3.65
C LEU A 507 12.17 -1.69 4.43
N VAL A 508 13.21 -2.16 5.11
CA VAL A 508 13.18 -3.41 5.89
C VAL A 508 13.64 -3.22 7.33
N GLY A 509 13.97 -1.99 7.73
CA GLY A 509 14.30 -1.66 9.10
C GLY A 509 15.05 -0.34 9.26
N MET A 510 15.23 0.03 10.52
CA MET A 510 15.94 1.24 10.92
C MET A 510 16.82 0.98 12.16
N ALA A 511 17.81 1.85 12.39
CA ALA A 511 18.62 1.88 13.59
C ALA A 511 18.85 3.33 14.05
N SER A 512 18.68 3.63 15.34
CA SER A 512 18.98 4.95 15.92
C SER A 512 20.48 5.16 16.11
N THR A 513 20.90 6.43 16.04
CA THR A 513 22.22 6.83 16.57
C THR A 513 22.27 6.62 18.09
N PRO A 514 23.45 6.35 18.69
CA PRO A 514 23.57 6.07 20.12
C PRO A 514 23.10 7.21 21.04
N ASP A 515 23.04 8.44 20.55
CA ASP A 515 22.57 9.60 21.30
C ASP A 515 21.11 9.98 20.97
N GLY A 516 20.45 9.22 20.07
CA GLY A 516 19.06 9.41 19.70
C GLY A 516 18.76 10.67 18.88
N ARG A 517 19.79 11.30 18.28
CA ARG A 517 19.64 12.52 17.48
C ARG A 517 19.55 12.27 15.98
N GLY A 518 19.55 11.01 15.58
CA GLY A 518 19.43 10.60 14.20
C GLY A 518 19.11 9.12 14.07
N TYR A 519 18.94 8.68 12.83
CA TYR A 519 18.75 7.28 12.51
C TYR A 519 19.09 6.97 11.04
N TRP A 520 19.44 5.73 10.80
CA TRP A 520 19.57 5.15 9.48
C TRP A 520 18.35 4.32 9.17
N MET A 521 17.91 4.35 7.92
CA MET A 521 16.91 3.44 7.36
C MET A 521 17.54 2.64 6.25
N VAL A 522 17.22 1.35 6.15
CA VAL A 522 17.76 0.45 5.14
C VAL A 522 16.66 -0.12 4.25
N ALA A 523 16.88 -0.07 2.94
CA ALA A 523 16.05 -0.75 1.95
C ALA A 523 16.56 -2.17 1.64
N SER A 524 15.68 -3.02 1.10
CA SER A 524 16.03 -4.42 0.81
C SER A 524 17.08 -4.61 -0.29
N ASP A 525 17.42 -3.57 -1.07
CA ASP A 525 18.56 -3.53 -1.98
C ASP A 525 19.87 -3.06 -1.30
N GLY A 526 19.79 -2.75 0.01
CA GLY A 526 20.88 -2.21 0.80
C GLY A 526 21.13 -0.73 0.60
N GLY A 527 20.19 0.01 0.02
CA GLY A 527 20.16 1.48 0.02
C GLY A 527 20.05 1.99 1.46
N ILE A 528 20.84 3.00 1.83
CA ILE A 528 20.86 3.61 3.15
C ILE A 528 20.40 5.06 3.06
N PHE A 529 19.50 5.45 3.95
CA PHE A 529 19.00 6.81 4.11
C PHE A 529 19.31 7.31 5.52
N THR A 530 19.85 8.51 5.63
CA THR A 530 20.32 9.07 6.91
C THR A 530 19.48 10.28 7.29
N PHE A 531 19.13 10.38 8.56
CA PHE A 531 18.33 11.47 9.10
C PHE A 531 18.91 11.94 10.45
N GLY A 532 18.74 13.25 10.73
CA GLY A 532 19.34 13.87 11.91
C GLY A 532 20.87 13.94 11.78
N ASP A 533 21.57 13.52 12.81
CA ASP A 533 23.04 13.46 12.85
C ASP A 533 23.64 12.13 12.34
N ALA A 534 22.78 11.19 11.88
CA ALA A 534 23.23 9.92 11.34
C ALA A 534 24.15 10.11 10.12
N THR A 535 25.41 9.73 10.23
CA THR A 535 26.39 9.87 9.16
C THR A 535 26.28 8.72 8.17
N PHE A 536 26.33 9.04 6.86
CA PHE A 536 26.39 8.04 5.80
C PHE A 536 27.78 7.44 5.66
N TYR A 537 27.92 6.14 5.87
CA TYR A 537 29.19 5.40 5.78
C TYR A 537 29.29 4.56 4.51
N GLY A 538 28.24 4.49 3.71
CA GLY A 538 28.17 3.71 2.47
C GLY A 538 26.92 2.85 2.39
N SER A 539 26.68 2.22 1.22
CA SER A 539 25.50 1.40 0.96
C SER A 539 25.79 0.27 -0.03
N MET A 540 24.87 -0.69 -0.09
CA MET A 540 24.81 -1.68 -1.19
C MET A 540 23.86 -1.23 -2.30
N GLY A 541 23.10 -0.16 -2.11
CA GLY A 541 22.21 0.37 -3.14
C GLY A 541 22.90 0.57 -4.49
N GLY A 542 22.33 0.03 -5.57
CA GLY A 542 22.91 0.02 -6.90
C GLY A 542 24.08 -0.94 -7.11
N LYS A 543 24.46 -1.73 -6.10
CA LYS A 543 25.50 -2.78 -6.22
C LYS A 543 24.84 -4.16 -6.26
N TYR A 544 25.55 -5.12 -6.87
CA TYR A 544 25.09 -6.49 -6.83
C TYR A 544 25.14 -7.07 -5.42
N ILE A 545 24.02 -7.61 -4.96
CA ILE A 545 23.89 -8.43 -3.75
C ILE A 545 23.29 -9.79 -4.14
N SER A 546 23.78 -10.87 -3.51
CA SER A 546 23.33 -12.23 -3.78
C SER A 546 21.93 -12.52 -3.26
N ALA A 547 21.48 -11.75 -2.27
CA ALA A 547 20.17 -11.87 -1.63
C ALA A 547 19.72 -10.54 -1.05
N PRO A 548 18.41 -10.30 -0.87
CA PRO A 548 17.90 -9.07 -0.28
C PRO A 548 18.47 -8.81 1.12
N ILE A 549 18.71 -7.53 1.47
CA ILE A 549 18.97 -7.13 2.84
C ILE A 549 17.69 -7.29 3.66
N VAL A 550 17.81 -7.80 4.87
CA VAL A 550 16.70 -8.09 5.79
C VAL A 550 16.84 -7.43 7.15
N ALA A 551 18.05 -6.94 7.50
CA ALA A 551 18.28 -6.24 8.77
C ALA A 551 19.50 -5.32 8.68
N MET A 552 19.55 -4.36 9.59
CA MET A 552 20.74 -3.55 9.88
C MET A 552 20.96 -3.43 11.38
N ALA A 553 22.20 -3.17 11.77
CA ALA A 553 22.56 -2.84 13.13
C ALA A 553 23.69 -1.80 13.13
N SER A 554 23.59 -0.77 13.99
CA SER A 554 24.65 0.23 14.18
C SER A 554 25.76 -0.28 15.09
N THR A 555 26.99 0.25 14.90
CA THR A 555 28.04 0.06 15.89
C THR A 555 27.68 0.81 17.20
N PRO A 556 28.12 0.34 18.36
CA PRO A 556 27.79 0.97 19.65
C PRO A 556 28.21 2.44 19.77
N ASP A 557 29.23 2.87 19.04
CA ASP A 557 29.68 4.27 19.00
C ASP A 557 29.08 5.09 17.86
N GLY A 558 28.22 4.47 17.02
CA GLY A 558 27.51 5.13 15.93
C GLY A 558 28.37 5.53 14.73
N LYS A 559 29.62 5.00 14.62
CA LYS A 559 30.51 5.35 13.51
C LYS A 559 30.52 4.33 12.37
N GLY A 560 29.61 3.38 12.42
CA GLY A 560 29.43 2.37 11.39
C GLY A 560 28.13 1.59 11.56
N TYR A 561 27.90 0.66 10.65
CA TYR A 561 26.77 -0.28 10.68
C TYR A 561 27.07 -1.51 9.85
N TRP A 562 26.36 -2.60 10.17
CA TRP A 562 26.32 -3.81 9.38
C TRP A 562 24.96 -3.93 8.70
N LEU A 563 24.95 -4.44 7.44
CA LEU A 563 23.74 -4.88 6.75
C LEU A 563 23.79 -6.40 6.64
N LEU A 564 22.66 -7.05 6.85
CA LEU A 564 22.53 -8.51 6.76
C LEU A 564 21.68 -8.88 5.53
N GLY A 565 22.24 -9.70 4.63
CA GLY A 565 21.49 -10.37 3.56
C GLY A 565 20.75 -11.61 4.06
N SER A 566 19.62 -11.95 3.45
CA SER A 566 18.85 -13.16 3.78
C SER A 566 19.61 -14.47 3.55
N ASP A 567 20.68 -14.44 2.76
CA ASP A 567 21.66 -15.54 2.57
C ASP A 567 22.75 -15.58 3.65
N GLY A 568 22.68 -14.67 4.61
CA GLY A 568 23.63 -14.54 5.70
C GLY A 568 24.93 -13.81 5.34
N ALA A 569 24.96 -13.11 4.20
CA ALA A 569 26.04 -12.18 3.86
C ALA A 569 25.98 -10.97 4.82
N VAL A 570 27.14 -10.54 5.33
CA VAL A 570 27.25 -9.36 6.20
C VAL A 570 28.10 -8.31 5.49
N TYR A 571 27.57 -7.11 5.35
CA TYR A 571 28.23 -5.99 4.69
C TYR A 571 28.53 -4.88 5.73
N PRO A 572 29.79 -4.69 6.14
CA PRO A 572 30.21 -3.66 7.10
C PRO A 572 30.45 -2.32 6.41
N PHE A 573 30.10 -1.22 7.08
CA PHE A 573 30.34 0.15 6.64
C PHE A 573 30.82 1.02 7.81
N GLY A 574 31.62 2.04 7.51
CA GLY A 574 32.25 2.88 8.53
C GLY A 574 33.33 2.10 9.27
N ASP A 575 33.30 2.14 10.61
CA ASP A 575 34.22 1.40 11.47
C ASP A 575 33.72 -0.01 11.83
N ALA A 576 32.56 -0.41 11.32
CA ALA A 576 32.01 -1.76 11.53
C ALA A 576 32.98 -2.82 10.98
N VAL A 577 33.38 -3.78 11.84
CA VAL A 577 34.30 -4.86 11.47
C VAL A 577 33.52 -6.10 11.09
N SER A 578 33.91 -6.79 10.00
CA SER A 578 33.37 -8.09 9.68
C SER A 578 34.04 -9.19 10.51
N TYR A 579 33.27 -9.86 11.36
CA TYR A 579 33.71 -10.98 12.18
C TYR A 579 33.43 -12.33 11.51
N GLY A 580 32.80 -12.31 10.32
CA GLY A 580 32.43 -13.47 9.54
C GLY A 580 30.97 -13.43 9.07
N SER A 581 30.57 -14.41 8.27
CA SER A 581 29.23 -14.47 7.70
C SER A 581 28.82 -15.90 7.35
N MET A 582 27.53 -16.08 7.02
CA MET A 582 27.01 -17.31 6.47
C MET A 582 26.99 -17.32 4.94
N ALA A 583 27.45 -16.25 4.28
CA ALA A 583 27.51 -16.16 2.83
C ALA A 583 28.17 -17.41 2.19
N GLY A 584 27.49 -17.98 1.20
CA GLY A 584 27.98 -19.19 0.52
C GLY A 584 27.92 -20.49 1.33
N LYS A 585 27.42 -20.46 2.57
CA LYS A 585 27.18 -21.65 3.38
C LYS A 585 25.73 -22.10 3.24
N HIS A 586 25.49 -23.41 3.38
CA HIS A 586 24.13 -23.94 3.35
C HIS A 586 23.34 -23.47 4.59
N LEU A 587 22.20 -22.83 4.35
CA LEU A 587 21.22 -22.44 5.37
C LEU A 587 19.96 -23.29 5.22
N ASN A 588 19.44 -23.84 6.30
CA ASN A 588 18.15 -24.54 6.27
C ASN A 588 16.99 -23.58 6.00
N LYS A 589 17.10 -22.33 6.51
CA LYS A 589 16.14 -21.24 6.36
C LYS A 589 16.88 -19.91 6.23
N PRO A 590 16.27 -18.89 5.58
CA PRO A 590 16.89 -17.59 5.40
C PRO A 590 17.12 -16.87 6.74
N MET A 591 18.09 -15.96 6.75
CA MET A 591 18.29 -15.02 7.86
C MET A 591 17.16 -14.00 7.90
N VAL A 592 16.82 -13.55 9.13
CA VAL A 592 15.74 -12.58 9.39
C VAL A 592 16.16 -11.47 10.34
N GLY A 593 17.29 -11.58 11.05
CA GLY A 593 17.72 -10.55 11.98
C GLY A 593 19.17 -10.68 12.41
N MET A 594 19.72 -9.56 12.91
CA MET A 594 21.04 -9.50 13.52
C MET A 594 21.04 -8.58 14.74
N TRP A 595 21.96 -8.83 15.66
CA TRP A 595 22.17 -7.98 16.84
C TRP A 595 23.66 -7.95 17.21
N PRO A 596 24.26 -6.77 17.44
CA PRO A 596 25.66 -6.65 17.83
C PRO A 596 25.87 -6.98 19.32
N THR A 597 27.08 -7.38 19.68
CA THR A 597 27.51 -7.42 21.10
C THR A 597 27.61 -5.98 21.65
N ALA A 598 27.48 -5.84 22.96
CA ALA A 598 27.46 -4.52 23.61
C ALA A 598 28.75 -3.69 23.37
N ASP A 599 29.87 -4.33 23.11
CA ASP A 599 31.15 -3.67 22.78
C ASP A 599 31.46 -3.61 21.27
N GLY A 600 30.55 -4.15 20.42
CA GLY A 600 30.66 -4.13 18.96
C GLY A 600 31.73 -5.06 18.39
N ARG A 601 32.26 -6.03 19.20
CA ARG A 601 33.29 -6.97 18.75
C ARG A 601 32.75 -8.29 18.23
N GLY A 602 31.45 -8.39 18.11
CA GLY A 602 30.77 -9.55 17.56
C GLY A 602 29.28 -9.25 17.24
N TYR A 603 28.61 -10.26 16.74
CA TYR A 603 27.16 -10.19 16.48
C TYR A 603 26.55 -11.59 16.42
N TRP A 604 25.26 -11.65 16.73
CA TRP A 604 24.41 -12.81 16.49
C TRP A 604 23.64 -12.58 15.20
N LEU A 605 23.48 -13.66 14.39
CA LEU A 605 22.55 -13.73 13.27
C LEU A 605 21.49 -14.78 13.60
N VAL A 606 20.23 -14.49 13.27
CA VAL A 606 19.11 -15.40 13.47
C VAL A 606 18.47 -15.78 12.15
N ALA A 607 18.22 -17.06 11.94
CA ALA A 607 17.46 -17.59 10.82
C ALA A 607 15.99 -17.80 11.20
N SER A 608 15.11 -17.87 10.20
CA SER A 608 13.65 -18.01 10.43
C SER A 608 13.23 -19.34 11.06
N ASP A 609 14.10 -20.37 11.09
CA ASP A 609 13.91 -21.59 11.90
C ASP A 609 14.39 -21.44 13.35
N GLY A 610 14.79 -20.22 13.75
CA GLY A 610 15.34 -19.90 15.06
C GLY A 610 16.77 -20.42 15.28
N GLY A 611 17.47 -20.79 14.23
CA GLY A 611 18.91 -21.07 14.24
C GLY A 611 19.69 -19.81 14.56
N ILE A 612 20.63 -19.88 15.50
CA ILE A 612 21.52 -18.78 15.91
C ILE A 612 22.93 -19.07 15.43
N PHE A 613 23.57 -18.07 14.83
CA PHE A 613 24.96 -18.09 14.39
C PHE A 613 25.72 -16.94 15.08
N THR A 614 26.87 -17.26 15.69
CA THR A 614 27.65 -16.32 16.47
C THR A 614 28.98 -16.00 15.76
N PHE A 615 29.34 -14.72 15.76
CA PHE A 615 30.57 -14.23 15.16
C PHE A 615 31.29 -13.25 16.10
N GLY A 616 32.62 -13.23 16.02
CA GLY A 616 33.43 -12.43 16.94
C GLY A 616 33.36 -12.98 18.37
N ASP A 617 33.09 -12.14 19.35
CA ASP A 617 32.97 -12.50 20.76
C ASP A 617 31.51 -12.85 21.18
N ALA A 618 30.56 -12.87 20.23
CA ALA A 618 29.19 -13.22 20.53
C ALA A 618 29.06 -14.65 21.08
N THR A 619 28.55 -14.77 22.30
CA THR A 619 28.40 -16.06 23.00
C THR A 619 27.09 -16.75 22.58
N PHE A 620 27.15 -18.06 22.33
CA PHE A 620 25.97 -18.87 22.04
C PHE A 620 25.27 -19.31 23.34
N TYR A 621 24.00 -18.92 23.51
CA TYR A 621 23.19 -19.27 24.70
C TYR A 621 22.12 -20.32 24.39
N GLY A 622 21.91 -20.68 23.11
CA GLY A 622 20.96 -21.67 22.66
C GLY A 622 20.22 -21.24 21.41
N SER A 623 19.39 -22.10 20.85
CA SER A 623 18.62 -21.82 19.63
C SER A 623 17.34 -22.64 19.53
N MET A 624 16.45 -22.24 18.63
CA MET A 624 15.30 -23.05 18.19
C MET A 624 15.64 -23.89 16.96
N GLY A 625 16.78 -23.71 16.32
CA GLY A 625 17.20 -24.47 15.15
C GLY A 625 17.05 -25.99 15.35
N GLY A 626 16.35 -26.63 14.42
CA GLY A 626 16.05 -28.07 14.50
C GLY A 626 14.92 -28.47 15.46
N LYS A 627 14.27 -27.50 16.13
CA LYS A 627 13.07 -27.75 16.96
C LYS A 627 11.81 -27.34 16.19
N PRO A 628 10.66 -28.02 16.40
CA PRO A 628 9.43 -27.63 15.75
C PRO A 628 8.96 -26.25 16.27
N LEU A 629 8.66 -25.34 15.34
CA LEU A 629 8.05 -24.04 15.59
C LEU A 629 6.63 -24.02 15.03
N ASN A 630 5.70 -23.40 15.74
CA ASN A 630 4.34 -23.17 15.21
C ASN A 630 4.36 -22.16 14.05
N LYS A 631 5.21 -21.13 14.19
CA LYS A 631 5.45 -20.08 13.19
C LYS A 631 6.95 -19.76 13.13
N PRO A 632 7.46 -19.26 11.99
CA PRO A 632 8.85 -18.88 11.85
C PRO A 632 9.24 -17.76 12.83
N VAL A 633 10.53 -17.68 13.16
CA VAL A 633 11.12 -16.54 13.86
C VAL A 633 11.27 -15.37 12.88
N ASP A 634 10.96 -14.15 13.32
CA ASP A 634 11.06 -12.92 12.54
C ASP A 634 12.07 -11.90 13.10
N GLY A 635 12.56 -12.09 14.31
CA GLY A 635 13.53 -11.14 14.87
C GLY A 635 14.17 -11.61 16.18
N MET A 636 15.13 -10.80 16.64
CA MET A 636 15.83 -11.00 17.90
C MET A 636 16.23 -9.67 18.53
N ALA A 637 16.44 -9.68 19.84
CA ALA A 637 17.16 -8.65 20.60
C ALA A 637 18.02 -9.30 21.67
N ALA A 638 19.21 -8.74 21.95
CA ALA A 638 20.03 -9.19 23.06
C ALA A 638 19.70 -8.44 24.35
N THR A 639 20.02 -9.06 25.50
CA THR A 639 20.01 -8.37 26.79
C THR A 639 21.08 -7.27 26.81
N PRO A 640 20.90 -6.16 27.58
CA PRO A 640 21.84 -5.04 27.60
C PRO A 640 23.25 -5.41 27.97
N ASP A 641 23.44 -6.45 28.80
CA ASP A 641 24.74 -6.96 29.23
C ASP A 641 25.30 -8.04 28.27
N GLY A 642 24.56 -8.41 27.23
CA GLY A 642 24.96 -9.37 26.21
C GLY A 642 25.04 -10.82 26.69
N ARG A 643 24.40 -11.17 27.85
CA ARG A 643 24.40 -12.53 28.40
C ARG A 643 23.21 -13.38 28.04
N GLY A 644 22.33 -12.85 27.23
CA GLY A 644 21.15 -13.53 26.70
C GLY A 644 20.54 -12.83 25.52
N TYR A 645 19.47 -13.43 24.98
CA TYR A 645 18.69 -12.84 23.92
C TYR A 645 17.28 -13.44 23.87
N TRP A 646 16.37 -12.65 23.31
CA TRP A 646 15.01 -13.04 22.96
C TRP A 646 14.93 -13.31 21.45
N LEU A 647 14.15 -14.33 21.06
CA LEU A 647 13.69 -14.51 19.69
C LEU A 647 12.17 -14.32 19.67
N VAL A 648 11.66 -13.65 18.66
CA VAL A 648 10.23 -13.46 18.43
C VAL A 648 9.80 -14.22 17.18
N ALA A 649 8.71 -14.99 17.27
CA ALA A 649 8.10 -15.65 16.12
C ALA A 649 7.00 -14.76 15.51
N SER A 650 6.62 -15.02 14.25
CA SER A 650 5.62 -14.23 13.51
C SER A 650 4.21 -14.28 14.12
N ASP A 651 3.92 -15.22 15.01
CA ASP A 651 2.69 -15.27 15.83
C ASP A 651 2.84 -14.53 17.18
N GLY A 652 3.99 -13.88 17.43
CA GLY A 652 4.30 -13.20 18.66
C GLY A 652 4.73 -14.14 19.80
N GLY A 653 5.06 -15.37 19.49
CA GLY A 653 5.71 -16.30 20.43
C GLY A 653 7.12 -15.82 20.78
N ILE A 654 7.49 -15.84 22.07
CA ILE A 654 8.83 -15.41 22.56
C ILE A 654 9.59 -16.62 23.07
N PHE A 655 10.85 -16.72 22.67
CA PHE A 655 11.83 -17.70 23.18
C PHE A 655 12.99 -16.96 23.85
N THR A 656 13.38 -17.40 25.05
CA THR A 656 14.43 -16.77 25.87
C THR A 656 15.64 -17.67 25.99
N PHE A 657 16.83 -17.09 25.90
CA PHE A 657 18.10 -17.81 26.02
C PHE A 657 19.08 -17.00 26.87
N GLY A 658 19.96 -17.71 27.59
CA GLY A 658 20.86 -17.06 28.54
C GLY A 658 20.10 -16.51 29.73
N ASP A 659 20.38 -15.27 30.11
CA ASP A 659 19.73 -14.56 31.22
C ASP A 659 18.49 -13.75 30.78
N ALA A 660 18.08 -13.83 29.50
CA ALA A 660 16.92 -13.14 29.00
C ALA A 660 15.63 -13.59 29.72
N THR A 661 14.99 -12.66 30.42
CA THR A 661 13.76 -12.92 31.19
C THR A 661 12.54 -12.91 30.31
N PHE A 662 11.62 -13.88 30.51
CA PHE A 662 10.34 -13.91 29.80
C PHE A 662 9.31 -12.99 30.49
N TYR A 663 8.84 -11.97 29.77
CA TYR A 663 7.87 -10.98 30.26
C TYR A 663 6.45 -11.23 29.72
N GLY A 664 6.27 -12.17 28.80
CA GLY A 664 4.99 -12.51 28.16
C GLY A 664 5.10 -12.67 26.65
N SER A 665 4.03 -13.09 26.00
CA SER A 665 3.99 -13.28 24.53
C SER A 665 2.57 -13.22 23.99
N LEU A 666 2.44 -13.08 22.68
CA LEU A 666 1.16 -13.17 21.95
C LEU A 666 0.85 -14.61 21.52
N GLY A 667 1.77 -15.56 21.66
CA GLY A 667 1.61 -16.93 21.17
C GLY A 667 0.38 -17.69 21.66
N ALA A 668 -0.27 -17.23 22.76
CA ALA A 668 -1.54 -17.77 23.26
C ALA A 668 -2.78 -17.01 22.72
N LYS A 669 -2.61 -15.87 22.10
CA LYS A 669 -3.65 -15.06 21.46
C LYS A 669 -3.14 -14.69 20.08
N PRO A 670 -3.53 -15.44 19.04
CA PRO A 670 -3.06 -15.13 17.68
C PRO A 670 -3.31 -13.66 17.32
N ILE A 671 -2.34 -13.05 16.68
CA ILE A 671 -2.49 -11.72 16.10
C ILE A 671 -3.67 -11.80 15.13
N SER A 672 -4.69 -10.93 15.31
CA SER A 672 -5.90 -10.94 14.49
C SER A 672 -5.62 -10.32 13.11
N ASP A 673 -6.58 -10.52 12.19
CA ASP A 673 -6.67 -9.82 10.90
C ASP A 673 -5.54 -10.14 9.90
N GLY A 674 -4.94 -11.34 10.01
CA GLY A 674 -3.88 -11.79 9.11
C GLY A 674 -2.52 -11.10 9.31
N ALA A 675 -2.38 -10.27 10.35
CA ALA A 675 -1.11 -9.65 10.69
C ALA A 675 -0.08 -10.66 11.23
N TRP A 676 1.19 -10.30 11.09
CA TRP A 676 2.34 -11.03 11.62
C TRP A 676 3.28 -10.05 12.35
N VAL A 677 4.14 -10.55 13.22
CA VAL A 677 5.21 -9.73 13.81
C VAL A 677 6.13 -9.26 12.69
N SER A 678 6.37 -7.97 12.63
CA SER A 678 7.27 -7.36 11.65
C SER A 678 8.56 -6.83 12.28
N SER A 679 8.55 -6.53 13.60
CA SER A 679 9.73 -6.06 14.30
C SER A 679 9.65 -6.28 15.81
N PHE A 680 10.81 -6.27 16.45
CA PHE A 680 10.97 -6.52 17.88
C PHE A 680 12.09 -5.65 18.44
N SER A 681 11.86 -5.01 19.58
CA SER A 681 12.89 -4.22 20.29
C SER A 681 12.77 -4.38 21.80
N ALA A 682 13.89 -4.59 22.48
CA ALA A 682 13.93 -4.61 23.93
C ALA A 682 13.93 -3.18 24.50
N THR A 683 13.44 -3.03 25.75
CA THR A 683 13.66 -1.79 26.52
C THR A 683 15.15 -1.63 26.82
N LYS A 684 15.59 -0.39 27.01
CA LYS A 684 17.00 -0.05 27.20
C LYS A 684 17.65 -0.74 28.43
N ASP A 685 16.85 -0.94 29.45
CA ASP A 685 17.28 -1.64 30.68
C ASP A 685 17.08 -3.17 30.63
N GLY A 686 16.46 -3.67 29.55
CA GLY A 686 16.17 -5.08 29.35
C GLY A 686 15.09 -5.66 30.27
N LEU A 687 14.29 -4.80 30.93
CA LEU A 687 13.18 -5.21 31.80
C LEU A 687 11.85 -5.37 31.08
N GLY A 688 11.84 -5.19 29.76
CA GLY A 688 10.68 -5.37 28.93
C GLY A 688 11.03 -5.40 27.43
N TYR A 689 10.00 -5.49 26.57
CA TYR A 689 10.16 -5.44 25.14
C TYR A 689 8.86 -5.02 24.42
N TYR A 690 9.04 -4.56 23.19
CA TYR A 690 8.01 -4.17 22.25
C TYR A 690 7.95 -5.18 21.10
N ILE A 691 6.74 -5.57 20.72
CA ILE A 691 6.46 -6.32 19.49
C ILE A 691 5.67 -5.39 18.59
N LEU A 692 6.12 -5.18 17.36
CA LEU A 692 5.40 -4.47 16.31
C LEU A 692 4.83 -5.51 15.34
N ASP A 693 3.56 -5.39 15.00
CA ASP A 693 3.00 -6.19 13.91
C ASP A 693 2.98 -5.43 12.58
N SER A 694 2.77 -6.16 11.51
CA SER A 694 2.76 -5.64 10.13
C SER A 694 1.68 -4.58 9.87
N LEU A 695 0.69 -4.45 10.75
CA LEU A 695 -0.36 -3.44 10.69
C LEU A 695 -0.05 -2.23 11.58
N GLY A 696 1.13 -2.17 12.19
CA GLY A 696 1.58 -1.06 13.03
C GLY A 696 1.08 -1.09 14.46
N ARG A 697 0.51 -2.21 14.94
CA ARG A 697 0.11 -2.35 16.35
C ARG A 697 1.33 -2.67 17.21
N VAL A 698 1.45 -1.97 18.32
CA VAL A 698 2.52 -2.17 19.30
C VAL A 698 1.99 -2.90 20.52
N TYR A 699 2.63 -4.00 20.85
CA TYR A 699 2.36 -4.79 22.05
C TYR A 699 3.53 -4.67 23.02
N THR A 700 3.23 -4.41 24.29
CA THR A 700 4.25 -4.12 25.33
C THR A 700 4.24 -5.21 26.40
N PHE A 701 5.43 -5.61 26.83
CA PHE A 701 5.64 -6.61 27.86
C PHE A 701 6.70 -6.19 28.85
N GLY A 702 6.59 -6.64 30.12
CA GLY A 702 7.46 -6.20 31.19
C GLY A 702 7.20 -4.75 31.58
N ASP A 703 8.23 -3.94 31.66
CA ASP A 703 8.14 -2.51 31.97
C ASP A 703 7.99 -1.61 30.72
N ALA A 704 7.97 -2.20 29.52
CA ALA A 704 7.75 -1.48 28.28
C ALA A 704 6.43 -0.70 28.31
N LYS A 705 6.52 0.63 28.20
CA LYS A 705 5.34 1.49 28.23
C LYS A 705 4.75 1.67 26.85
N PHE A 706 3.45 1.46 26.72
CA PHE A 706 2.71 1.82 25.50
C PHE A 706 2.61 3.34 25.39
N MET A 707 3.11 3.90 24.31
CA MET A 707 3.12 5.34 24.05
C MET A 707 2.30 5.73 22.83
N GLY A 708 1.64 4.77 22.21
CA GLY A 708 0.85 4.89 20.99
C GLY A 708 1.36 3.97 19.89
N ASP A 709 0.55 3.78 18.87
CA ASP A 709 0.92 3.06 17.67
C ASP A 709 0.18 3.60 16.43
N PRO A 710 0.66 3.31 15.22
CA PRO A 710 0.05 3.77 13.98
C PRO A 710 -1.38 3.28 13.76
N ASN A 711 -1.77 2.16 14.35
CA ASN A 711 -3.00 1.42 13.99
C ASN A 711 -4.23 1.73 14.86
N HIS A 712 -4.21 2.74 15.72
CA HIS A 712 -5.41 3.12 16.48
C HIS A 712 -6.42 3.93 15.67
N SER A 713 -6.21 4.12 14.37
CA SER A 713 -7.16 4.74 13.44
C SER A 713 -7.87 3.67 12.60
N ALA A 714 -9.18 3.58 12.75
CA ALA A 714 -10.04 2.67 11.99
C ALA A 714 -10.14 3.13 10.52
N GLY A 715 -9.26 2.62 9.68
CA GLY A 715 -9.23 2.90 8.24
C GLY A 715 -8.08 2.16 7.59
N TRP A 716 -8.20 0.85 7.54
CA TRP A 716 -7.19 -0.08 7.07
C TRP A 716 -6.63 0.27 5.70
N GLN A 717 -5.34 0.57 5.63
CA GLN A 717 -4.51 0.51 4.41
C GLN A 717 -3.36 -0.46 4.69
N PRO A 718 -2.98 -1.36 3.77
CA PRO A 718 -1.88 -2.28 3.97
C PRO A 718 -0.53 -1.56 3.77
N ILE A 719 -0.20 -0.64 4.64
CA ILE A 719 1.18 -0.21 4.81
C ILE A 719 1.81 -1.25 5.72
N THR A 720 2.77 -1.99 5.21
CA THR A 720 3.53 -2.94 6.03
C THR A 720 4.51 -2.12 6.88
N TYR A 721 4.31 -2.14 8.18
CA TYR A 721 5.28 -1.59 9.12
C TYR A 721 6.46 -2.55 9.25
N SER A 722 7.68 -2.02 9.22
CA SER A 722 8.90 -2.80 9.04
C SER A 722 9.88 -2.73 10.22
N GLY A 723 9.83 -1.69 11.02
CA GLY A 723 10.77 -1.52 12.13
C GLY A 723 10.21 -0.78 13.33
N ILE A 724 10.60 -1.20 14.53
CA ILE A 724 10.45 -0.45 15.77
C ILE A 724 11.82 -0.29 16.42
N THR A 725 12.20 0.94 16.74
CA THR A 725 13.47 1.26 17.36
C THR A 725 13.24 2.12 18.59
N VAL A 726 13.67 1.62 19.76
CA VAL A 726 13.64 2.38 21.01
C VAL A 726 14.73 3.45 20.96
N THR A 727 14.35 4.71 21.22
CA THR A 727 15.32 5.82 21.26
C THR A 727 16.12 5.79 22.54
N PRO A 728 17.42 6.13 22.46
CA PRO A 728 18.35 6.10 23.60
C PRO A 728 17.99 7.08 24.71
#